data_44b01ea34a5206718aad04fa9df382ec
#
_entry.id   44b01ea34a5206718aad04fa9df382ec
#
_cell.length_a   1.000
_cell.length_b   1.000
_cell.length_c   1.000
_cell.angle_alpha   90.00
_cell.angle_beta   90.00
_cell.angle_gamma   90.00
#
_symmetry.space_group_name_H-M   'P 1'
#
loop_
_entity.id
_entity.type
_entity.pdbx_description
1 polymer ?
#
loop_
_entity_poly.entity_id
_entity_poly.type
_entity_poly.pdbx_seq_one_letter_code
_entity_poly.pdbx_strand_id
1 'polypeptide(L)'
;MEGSVPKKILGKKRKSIYLSQETIKLKDKKAKLWTRYKNTKGNYDLMLYKRAKNKLRSLTRTQRITFERKLANDVKKEPKKFWAYVKSRTKSRSKIPCLRTKETNASTAEEKAEALNEFFSSVFTNENLDNIPEEDETFTGPNLISFEISAEAVLKKLNELNAGKSPGPDKWHPVFLKSIADLIAEPLAILFQKSLNEGILPSQWLKACITAIHKKGDKGLPENYRPVSITSIICKIMESLVRDKMVEHMCENNLFSKYQHGFVPLLNCMTNLLTCMEQWSEILESNNAVDVIYTDFAKAFDSVPHKRLLMKLKGVGITGNTLNWIKAFLSNRSQCVRVEDQCSSWKPVKSGIPQGSVLGPILFVIFINDMPEAVKSMCLLFADDAKLFRNVNLRDDTDIKILQTDVDSLTNWSGKWELPFNVGKCKVLHLGRTNPCNKYKMAGRYLEQVEEEKDLGVLVDSELKFHKQAAAATKTANSRLGLIKKSFAMLDMTSLPLLYTSLVRPHLEYGNIVWGPFYTEDRKSVERIQRRATKLVPELSNLPYGQRLRQLDLPSMQHRRRRGDMIMTYKIMTGKVNMTPTEIFRLSSNSYRSHQYKLAKKKCTKSTSLNAFSNRVVSDWNALPRDVVSANTTNGFKNKLDDHWKEERFENPFE
;
A
#
# COMPACT_ATOMS: atom_id res chain seq x y z
N MET A 1 -19.37 2.96 -31.71
CA MET A 1 -19.37 2.14 -30.48
C MET A 1 -20.67 2.10 -29.71
N GLU A 2 -21.39 3.17 -29.56
CA GLU A 2 -22.63 3.15 -28.75
C GLU A 2 -23.74 2.26 -29.33
N GLY A 3 -23.74 1.96 -30.62
CA GLY A 3 -24.72 1.09 -31.29
C GLY A 3 -24.42 -0.38 -31.32
N SER A 4 -23.12 -0.78 -31.11
CA SER A 4 -22.67 -2.18 -31.30
C SER A 4 -22.53 -2.96 -29.98
N VAL A 5 -22.66 -2.33 -28.83
CA VAL A 5 -22.60 -2.99 -27.51
C VAL A 5 -24.00 -3.06 -26.91
N PRO A 6 -24.54 -4.26 -26.62
CA PRO A 6 -25.87 -4.38 -26.04
C PRO A 6 -25.96 -3.67 -24.69
N LYS A 7 -26.77 -2.61 -24.61
CA LYS A 7 -27.02 -1.89 -23.35
C LYS A 7 -28.03 -2.71 -22.53
N LYS A 8 -27.57 -3.33 -21.44
CA LYS A 8 -28.46 -3.97 -20.47
C LYS A 8 -28.98 -2.92 -19.50
N ILE A 9 -30.24 -2.59 -19.57
CA ILE A 9 -30.92 -1.77 -18.57
C ILE A 9 -30.94 -2.60 -17.27
N LEU A 10 -30.12 -2.21 -16.29
CA LEU A 10 -30.15 -2.81 -14.97
C LEU A 10 -31.44 -2.37 -14.27
N GLY A 11 -32.43 -3.27 -14.24
CA GLY A 11 -33.70 -3.03 -13.56
C GLY A 11 -33.52 -2.65 -12.09
N LYS A 12 -34.46 -1.89 -11.55
CA LYS A 12 -34.51 -1.39 -10.17
C LYS A 12 -34.15 -2.46 -9.14
N LYS A 13 -33.22 -2.11 -8.24
CA LYS A 13 -32.77 -2.77 -7.00
C LYS A 13 -33.17 -4.25 -6.82
N ARG A 14 -32.21 -5.16 -6.97
CA ARG A 14 -32.32 -6.52 -6.42
C ARG A 14 -32.60 -6.44 -4.91
N LYS A 15 -33.78 -6.89 -4.47
CA LYS A 15 -34.24 -6.82 -3.07
C LYS A 15 -33.38 -7.63 -2.09
N SER A 16 -32.57 -8.55 -2.57
CA SER A 16 -31.60 -9.32 -1.76
C SER A 16 -30.57 -10.00 -2.68
N ILE A 17 -29.30 -9.90 -2.31
CA ILE A 17 -28.15 -10.39 -3.11
C ILE A 17 -28.08 -11.94 -3.16
N TYR A 18 -28.73 -12.63 -2.22
CA TYR A 18 -28.62 -14.09 -2.07
C TYR A 18 -29.95 -14.87 -2.15
N LEU A 19 -31.10 -14.22 -2.39
CA LEU A 19 -32.38 -14.93 -2.53
C LEU A 19 -32.62 -15.39 -3.96
N SER A 20 -32.98 -16.68 -4.13
CA SER A 20 -33.44 -17.23 -5.39
C SER A 20 -34.85 -16.75 -5.73
N GLN A 21 -35.25 -16.90 -7.01
CA GLN A 21 -36.61 -16.59 -7.43
C GLN A 21 -37.66 -17.45 -6.70
N GLU A 22 -37.34 -18.71 -6.41
CA GLU A 22 -38.20 -19.59 -5.63
C GLU A 22 -38.45 -19.05 -4.23
N THR A 23 -37.40 -18.58 -3.54
CA THR A 23 -37.53 -18.01 -2.20
C THR A 23 -38.31 -16.70 -2.22
N ILE A 24 -38.23 -15.92 -3.30
CA ILE A 24 -39.05 -14.73 -3.49
C ILE A 24 -40.51 -15.10 -3.66
N LYS A 25 -40.84 -16.10 -4.51
CA LYS A 25 -42.20 -16.60 -4.67
C LYS A 25 -42.79 -17.14 -3.34
N LEU A 26 -41.96 -17.84 -2.56
CA LEU A 26 -42.38 -18.33 -1.23
C LEU A 26 -42.61 -17.17 -0.25
N LYS A 27 -41.85 -16.09 -0.32
CA LYS A 27 -42.08 -14.89 0.46
C LYS A 27 -43.44 -14.26 0.15
N ASP A 28 -43.78 -14.16 -1.13
CA ASP A 28 -45.05 -13.61 -1.58
C ASP A 28 -46.22 -14.55 -1.16
N LYS A 29 -46.04 -15.87 -1.31
CA LYS A 29 -46.99 -16.87 -0.80
C LYS A 29 -47.23 -16.74 0.71
N LYS A 30 -46.16 -16.58 1.50
CA LYS A 30 -46.27 -16.34 2.95
C LYS A 30 -47.06 -15.06 3.25
N ALA A 31 -46.87 -13.98 2.50
CA ALA A 31 -47.61 -12.72 2.67
C ALA A 31 -49.11 -12.93 2.39
N LYS A 32 -49.45 -13.60 1.29
CA LYS A 32 -50.87 -13.95 0.94
C LYS A 32 -51.51 -14.79 2.03
N LEU A 33 -50.83 -15.81 2.55
CA LEU A 33 -51.35 -16.68 3.63
C LEU A 33 -51.55 -15.91 4.94
N TRP A 34 -50.69 -14.91 5.21
CA TRP A 34 -50.87 -14.04 6.37
C TRP A 34 -52.11 -13.14 6.25
N THR A 35 -52.33 -12.54 5.08
CA THR A 35 -53.54 -11.75 4.81
C THR A 35 -54.81 -12.61 4.92
N ARG A 36 -54.79 -13.82 4.37
CA ARG A 36 -55.90 -14.78 4.49
C ARG A 36 -56.20 -15.11 5.94
N TYR A 37 -55.18 -15.46 6.74
CA TYR A 37 -55.37 -15.73 8.18
C TYR A 37 -55.92 -14.49 8.94
N LYS A 38 -55.50 -13.29 8.59
CA LYS A 38 -56.07 -12.07 9.22
C LYS A 38 -57.57 -11.94 9.01
N ASN A 39 -58.04 -12.33 7.84
CA ASN A 39 -59.48 -12.24 7.45
C ASN A 39 -60.29 -13.38 8.06
N THR A 40 -59.78 -14.61 8.02
CA THR A 40 -60.52 -15.80 8.46
C THR A 40 -60.36 -16.13 9.95
N LYS A 41 -59.22 -15.72 10.55
CA LYS A 41 -58.74 -16.12 11.88
C LYS A 41 -58.80 -17.62 12.16
N GLY A 42 -58.93 -18.45 11.10
CA GLY A 42 -59.04 -19.90 11.17
C GLY A 42 -57.73 -20.59 11.50
N ASN A 43 -57.77 -21.63 12.34
CA ASN A 43 -56.57 -22.39 12.76
C ASN A 43 -55.87 -23.05 11.57
N TYR A 44 -56.56 -23.47 10.54
CA TYR A 44 -55.99 -24.04 9.33
C TYR A 44 -55.12 -23.02 8.57
N ASP A 45 -55.60 -21.81 8.39
CA ASP A 45 -54.86 -20.76 7.70
C ASP A 45 -53.63 -20.33 8.51
N LEU A 46 -53.73 -20.29 9.84
CA LEU A 46 -52.58 -20.06 10.72
C LEU A 46 -51.52 -21.17 10.57
N MET A 47 -51.92 -22.43 10.46
CA MET A 47 -51.03 -23.56 10.24
C MET A 47 -50.30 -23.45 8.91
N LEU A 48 -51.01 -23.14 7.81
CA LEU A 48 -50.39 -22.92 6.49
C LEU A 48 -49.40 -21.75 6.50
N TYR A 49 -49.74 -20.64 7.15
CA TYR A 49 -48.83 -19.54 7.32
C TYR A 49 -47.57 -19.92 8.10
N LYS A 50 -47.70 -20.63 9.25
CA LYS A 50 -46.58 -21.12 10.06
C LYS A 50 -45.67 -22.03 9.25
N ARG A 51 -46.21 -22.98 8.47
CA ARG A 51 -45.45 -23.86 7.57
C ARG A 51 -44.67 -23.05 6.52
N ALA A 52 -45.29 -22.10 5.83
CA ALA A 52 -44.66 -21.26 4.83
C ALA A 52 -43.59 -20.36 5.47
N LYS A 53 -43.82 -19.80 6.66
CA LYS A 53 -42.87 -19.01 7.44
C LYS A 53 -41.62 -19.81 7.81
N ASN A 54 -41.80 -21.04 8.32
CA ASN A 54 -40.70 -21.92 8.71
C ASN A 54 -39.86 -22.35 7.50
N LYS A 55 -40.51 -22.77 6.40
CA LYS A 55 -39.85 -23.13 5.13
C LYS A 55 -39.06 -21.93 4.56
N LEU A 56 -39.66 -20.74 4.56
CA LEU A 56 -38.97 -19.51 4.11
C LEU A 56 -37.75 -19.21 4.98
N ARG A 57 -37.85 -19.33 6.32
CA ARG A 57 -36.74 -19.10 7.25
C ARG A 57 -35.58 -20.06 7.00
N SER A 58 -35.88 -21.36 6.84
CA SER A 58 -34.87 -22.38 6.55
C SER A 58 -34.17 -22.11 5.22
N LEU A 59 -34.91 -21.94 4.11
CA LEU A 59 -34.35 -21.66 2.78
C LEU A 59 -33.51 -20.39 2.75
N THR A 60 -34.01 -19.32 3.38
CA THR A 60 -33.25 -18.03 3.45
C THR A 60 -31.93 -18.22 4.21
N ARG A 61 -31.94 -18.99 5.32
CA ARG A 61 -30.73 -19.30 6.09
C ARG A 61 -29.73 -20.09 5.28
N THR A 62 -30.17 -21.13 4.63
CA THR A 62 -29.31 -22.01 3.79
C THR A 62 -28.70 -21.22 2.62
N GLN A 63 -29.51 -20.47 1.88
CA GLN A 63 -29.03 -19.67 0.75
C GLN A 63 -28.03 -18.60 1.19
N ARG A 64 -28.27 -17.99 2.36
CA ARG A 64 -27.34 -17.03 2.93
C ARG A 64 -26.00 -17.68 3.26
N ILE A 65 -25.97 -18.82 3.92
CA ILE A 65 -24.75 -19.55 4.28
C ILE A 65 -23.99 -19.97 3.02
N THR A 66 -24.68 -20.52 2.02
CA THR A 66 -24.05 -20.89 0.74
C THR A 66 -23.43 -19.70 0.03
N PHE A 67 -24.14 -18.55 0.01
CA PHE A 67 -23.63 -17.33 -0.57
C PHE A 67 -22.40 -16.79 0.22
N GLU A 68 -22.46 -16.80 1.55
CA GLU A 68 -21.38 -16.36 2.43
C GLU A 68 -20.13 -17.25 2.28
N ARG A 69 -20.28 -18.57 2.13
CA ARG A 69 -19.18 -19.50 1.82
C ARG A 69 -18.52 -19.17 0.48
N LYS A 70 -19.31 -18.96 -0.56
CA LYS A 70 -18.79 -18.52 -1.87
C LYS A 70 -18.03 -17.20 -1.77
N LEU A 71 -18.60 -16.24 -1.03
CA LEU A 71 -17.96 -14.95 -0.81
C LEU A 71 -16.63 -15.07 -0.06
N ALA A 72 -16.52 -15.98 0.91
CA ALA A 72 -15.29 -16.27 1.62
C ALA A 72 -14.24 -16.91 0.70
N ASN A 73 -14.63 -17.85 -0.16
CA ASN A 73 -13.74 -18.48 -1.14
C ASN A 73 -13.17 -17.46 -2.13
N ASP A 74 -14.00 -16.51 -2.54
CA ASP A 74 -13.64 -15.52 -3.55
C ASP A 74 -12.95 -14.26 -2.94
N VAL A 75 -12.80 -14.16 -1.61
CA VAL A 75 -12.35 -12.92 -0.94
C VAL A 75 -11.00 -12.39 -1.43
N LYS A 76 -10.06 -13.27 -1.77
CA LYS A 76 -8.76 -12.88 -2.33
C LYS A 76 -8.85 -12.44 -3.79
N LYS A 77 -9.69 -13.10 -4.58
CA LYS A 77 -9.85 -12.83 -6.02
C LYS A 77 -10.75 -11.63 -6.27
N GLU A 78 -11.84 -11.49 -5.50
CA GLU A 78 -12.87 -10.48 -5.70
C GLU A 78 -13.19 -9.70 -4.40
N PRO A 79 -12.23 -9.00 -3.78
CA PRO A 79 -12.44 -8.30 -2.51
C PRO A 79 -13.55 -7.24 -2.56
N LYS A 80 -13.84 -6.68 -3.75
CA LYS A 80 -14.94 -5.72 -3.95
C LYS A 80 -16.31 -6.31 -3.62
N LYS A 81 -16.56 -7.59 -3.97
CA LYS A 81 -17.83 -8.29 -3.64
C LYS A 81 -17.99 -8.44 -2.13
N PHE A 82 -16.92 -8.83 -1.45
CA PHE A 82 -16.91 -8.92 0.02
C PHE A 82 -17.28 -7.58 0.67
N TRP A 83 -16.59 -6.49 0.30
CA TRP A 83 -16.85 -5.18 0.89
C TRP A 83 -18.22 -4.62 0.54
N ALA A 84 -18.75 -4.90 -0.66
CA ALA A 84 -20.13 -4.55 -1.02
C ALA A 84 -21.15 -5.28 -0.12
N TYR A 85 -20.91 -6.58 0.16
CA TYR A 85 -21.74 -7.35 1.09
C TYR A 85 -21.68 -6.78 2.51
N VAL A 86 -20.48 -6.53 3.05
CA VAL A 86 -20.30 -5.95 4.38
C VAL A 86 -20.99 -4.58 4.48
N LYS A 87 -20.80 -3.70 3.49
CA LYS A 87 -21.50 -2.39 3.44
C LYS A 87 -23.03 -2.54 3.46
N SER A 88 -23.56 -3.53 2.77
CA SER A 88 -25.02 -3.81 2.77
C SER A 88 -25.53 -4.20 4.16
N ARG A 89 -24.69 -4.77 5.01
CA ARG A 89 -25.03 -5.22 6.37
C ARG A 89 -24.79 -4.17 7.45
N THR A 90 -23.88 -3.24 7.22
CA THR A 90 -23.44 -2.25 8.25
C THR A 90 -24.12 -0.88 8.13
N LYS A 91 -25.07 -0.69 7.21
CA LYS A 91 -25.78 0.60 6.96
C LYS A 91 -24.84 1.79 6.73
N SER A 92 -23.56 1.57 6.48
CA SER A 92 -22.58 2.63 6.25
C SER A 92 -22.81 3.25 4.87
N ARG A 93 -23.33 4.48 4.83
CA ARG A 93 -23.38 5.31 3.61
C ARG A 93 -22.08 6.11 3.54
N SER A 94 -21.15 5.73 2.68
CA SER A 94 -19.97 6.54 2.38
C SER A 94 -20.27 7.54 1.27
N LYS A 95 -21.20 8.46 1.52
CA LYS A 95 -21.40 9.63 0.65
C LYS A 95 -20.49 10.75 1.17
N ILE A 96 -19.99 11.58 0.24
CA ILE A 96 -19.37 12.85 0.60
C ILE A 96 -20.46 13.72 1.25
N PRO A 97 -20.30 14.17 2.52
CA PRO A 97 -21.28 15.02 3.16
C PRO A 97 -21.35 16.38 2.47
N CYS A 98 -22.13 17.30 3.00
CA CYS A 98 -22.07 18.70 2.61
C CYS A 98 -20.64 19.21 2.81
N LEU A 99 -20.05 19.83 1.79
CA LEU A 99 -18.71 20.41 1.85
C LEU A 99 -18.81 21.89 2.20
N ARG A 100 -18.00 22.30 3.14
CA ARG A 100 -17.86 23.69 3.59
C ARG A 100 -16.68 24.29 2.83
N THR A 101 -16.93 25.29 2.02
CA THR A 101 -15.89 26.14 1.42
C THR A 101 -15.84 27.46 2.18
N LYS A 102 -14.90 28.34 1.85
CA LYS A 102 -14.82 29.66 2.50
C LYS A 102 -16.06 30.54 2.20
N GLU A 103 -16.70 30.31 1.07
CA GLU A 103 -17.79 31.19 0.58
C GLU A 103 -19.18 30.53 0.67
N THR A 104 -19.25 29.20 0.50
CA THR A 104 -20.54 28.50 0.38
C THR A 104 -20.53 27.09 0.97
N ASN A 105 -21.72 26.54 1.16
CA ASN A 105 -21.91 25.13 1.54
C ASN A 105 -22.40 24.33 0.33
N ALA A 106 -21.55 23.49 -0.21
CA ALA A 106 -21.87 22.61 -1.34
C ALA A 106 -22.68 21.40 -0.87
N SER A 107 -23.95 21.33 -1.26
CA SER A 107 -24.92 20.31 -0.80
C SER A 107 -25.26 19.31 -1.89
N THR A 108 -25.40 19.73 -3.16
CA THR A 108 -25.69 18.88 -4.30
C THR A 108 -24.44 18.14 -4.79
N ALA A 109 -24.61 17.12 -5.62
CA ALA A 109 -23.46 16.37 -6.17
C ALA A 109 -22.61 17.26 -7.12
N GLU A 110 -23.22 18.13 -7.86
CA GLU A 110 -22.59 19.08 -8.78
C GLU A 110 -21.77 20.13 -8.02
N GLU A 111 -22.39 20.81 -7.04
CA GLU A 111 -21.70 21.78 -6.17
C GLU A 111 -20.49 21.14 -5.44
N LYS A 112 -20.62 19.90 -4.94
CA LYS A 112 -19.52 19.18 -4.34
C LYS A 112 -18.41 18.88 -5.32
N ALA A 113 -18.75 18.52 -6.55
CA ALA A 113 -17.76 18.26 -7.59
C ALA A 113 -17.00 19.54 -7.95
N GLU A 114 -17.71 20.68 -8.10
CA GLU A 114 -17.08 21.98 -8.34
C GLU A 114 -16.21 22.43 -7.18
N ALA A 115 -16.70 22.38 -5.94
CA ALA A 115 -15.94 22.75 -4.74
C ALA A 115 -14.62 21.94 -4.58
N LEU A 116 -14.68 20.65 -4.90
CA LEU A 116 -13.48 19.79 -4.88
C LEU A 116 -12.53 20.12 -6.03
N ASN A 117 -13.06 20.39 -7.23
CA ASN A 117 -12.25 20.76 -8.41
C ASN A 117 -11.57 22.12 -8.23
N GLU A 118 -12.28 23.08 -7.64
CA GLU A 118 -11.73 24.37 -7.25
C GLU A 118 -10.56 24.20 -6.30
N PHE A 119 -10.78 23.47 -5.20
CA PHE A 119 -9.74 23.18 -4.24
C PHE A 119 -8.55 22.45 -4.85
N PHE A 120 -8.75 21.41 -5.65
CA PHE A 120 -7.66 20.66 -6.27
C PHE A 120 -6.89 21.49 -7.31
N SER A 121 -7.55 22.42 -7.98
CA SER A 121 -6.91 23.32 -8.95
C SER A 121 -6.14 24.47 -8.26
N SER A 122 -6.58 24.90 -7.08
CA SER A 122 -5.90 25.96 -6.31
C SER A 122 -4.53 25.54 -5.74
N VAL A 123 -4.21 24.26 -5.81
CA VAL A 123 -2.97 23.69 -5.28
C VAL A 123 -1.83 23.67 -6.28
N PHE A 124 -2.15 23.82 -7.56
CA PHE A 124 -1.14 23.83 -8.62
C PHE A 124 -0.18 25.01 -8.41
N THR A 125 1.10 24.72 -8.58
CA THR A 125 2.17 25.71 -8.49
C THR A 125 2.35 26.37 -9.86
N ASN A 126 2.67 27.65 -9.85
CA ASN A 126 3.21 28.32 -11.02
C ASN A 126 4.74 28.28 -10.90
N GLU A 127 5.39 27.53 -11.79
CA GLU A 127 6.84 27.41 -11.81
C GLU A 127 7.50 28.76 -12.13
N ASN A 128 8.46 29.20 -11.32
CA ASN A 128 9.27 30.37 -11.60
C ASN A 128 10.29 30.04 -12.70
N LEU A 129 10.14 30.69 -13.85
CA LEU A 129 10.99 30.44 -15.02
C LEU A 129 12.25 31.31 -15.04
N ASP A 130 12.29 32.37 -14.23
CA ASP A 130 13.41 33.31 -14.19
C ASP A 130 14.59 32.75 -13.36
N ASN A 131 14.30 31.74 -12.51
CA ASN A 131 15.28 31.13 -11.62
C ASN A 131 15.31 29.62 -11.78
N ILE A 132 15.47 29.14 -13.02
CA ILE A 132 15.65 27.70 -13.30
C ILE A 132 17.11 27.36 -12.96
N PRO A 133 17.35 26.27 -12.18
CA PRO A 133 18.72 25.82 -11.91
C PRO A 133 19.49 25.55 -13.20
N GLU A 134 20.79 25.80 -13.20
CA GLU A 134 21.65 25.33 -14.28
C GLU A 134 21.62 23.81 -14.37
N GLU A 135 21.74 23.25 -15.58
CA GLU A 135 21.85 21.80 -15.78
C GLU A 135 23.11 21.32 -15.05
N ASP A 136 22.90 20.48 -14.01
CA ASP A 136 24.01 19.77 -13.37
C ASP A 136 24.68 18.84 -14.41
N GLU A 137 25.89 18.33 -14.13
CA GLU A 137 26.69 17.48 -15.02
C GLU A 137 25.81 16.43 -15.72
N THR A 138 25.86 16.45 -17.04
CA THR A 138 25.09 15.52 -17.87
C THR A 138 25.64 14.11 -17.68
N PHE A 139 24.74 13.16 -17.49
CA PHE A 139 25.07 11.73 -17.50
C PHE A 139 25.90 11.36 -18.76
N THR A 140 27.08 10.77 -18.55
CA THR A 140 28.03 10.44 -19.62
C THR A 140 27.82 9.06 -20.21
N GLY A 141 26.89 8.26 -19.67
CA GLY A 141 26.56 6.93 -20.17
C GLY A 141 25.62 6.93 -21.39
N PRO A 142 25.14 5.76 -21.79
CA PRO A 142 24.21 5.61 -22.93
C PRO A 142 22.87 6.22 -22.63
N ASN A 143 22.43 7.18 -23.43
CA ASN A 143 21.16 7.88 -23.26
C ASN A 143 19.96 7.04 -23.73
N LEU A 144 18.84 7.13 -23.01
CA LEU A 144 17.53 6.63 -23.45
C LEU A 144 16.86 7.66 -24.35
N ILE A 145 17.17 7.61 -25.66
CA ILE A 145 16.69 8.56 -26.67
C ILE A 145 15.30 8.13 -27.17
N SER A 146 15.18 6.86 -27.56
CA SER A 146 13.96 6.24 -28.10
C SER A 146 14.04 4.73 -27.93
N PHE A 147 12.94 4.03 -28.16
CA PHE A 147 12.88 2.56 -28.13
C PHE A 147 11.77 2.05 -29.07
N GLU A 148 11.88 0.81 -29.46
CA GLU A 148 10.89 0.14 -30.29
C GLU A 148 9.76 -0.45 -29.44
N ILE A 149 8.53 -0.32 -29.94
CA ILE A 149 7.32 -0.84 -29.31
C ILE A 149 6.74 -1.97 -30.14
N SER A 150 7.00 -3.21 -29.73
CA SER A 150 6.50 -4.38 -30.43
C SER A 150 5.04 -4.72 -30.10
N ALA A 151 4.37 -5.38 -31.03
CA ALA A 151 3.00 -5.86 -30.84
C ALA A 151 2.90 -6.88 -29.67
N GLU A 152 3.93 -7.72 -29.48
CA GLU A 152 4.01 -8.68 -28.38
C GLU A 152 4.07 -7.98 -27.02
N ALA A 153 4.84 -6.89 -26.90
CA ALA A 153 4.91 -6.11 -25.67
C ALA A 153 3.56 -5.48 -25.33
N VAL A 154 2.86 -4.96 -26.34
CA VAL A 154 1.50 -4.40 -26.16
C VAL A 154 0.51 -5.50 -25.80
N LEU A 155 0.54 -6.66 -26.47
CA LEU A 155 -0.32 -7.81 -26.19
C LEU A 155 -0.15 -8.30 -24.74
N LYS A 156 1.10 -8.41 -24.29
CA LYS A 156 1.40 -8.76 -22.89
C LYS A 156 0.73 -7.81 -21.91
N LYS A 157 0.85 -6.49 -22.14
CA LYS A 157 0.23 -5.47 -21.28
C LYS A 157 -1.30 -5.52 -21.32
N LEU A 158 -1.91 -5.76 -22.47
CA LEU A 158 -3.35 -5.94 -22.61
C LEU A 158 -3.84 -7.16 -21.80
N ASN A 159 -3.12 -8.28 -21.86
CA ASN A 159 -3.44 -9.50 -21.13
C ASN A 159 -3.24 -9.36 -19.61
N GLU A 160 -2.38 -8.47 -19.15
CA GLU A 160 -2.18 -8.15 -17.74
C GLU A 160 -3.24 -7.21 -17.17
N LEU A 161 -4.12 -6.62 -18.00
CA LEU A 161 -5.15 -5.69 -17.54
C LEU A 161 -6.05 -6.30 -16.46
N ASN A 162 -6.24 -5.55 -15.38
CA ASN A 162 -7.16 -5.94 -14.33
C ASN A 162 -8.60 -5.59 -14.74
N ALA A 163 -9.37 -6.62 -15.11
CA ALA A 163 -10.77 -6.52 -15.53
C ALA A 163 -11.71 -5.82 -14.50
N GLY A 164 -11.31 -5.78 -13.22
CA GLY A 164 -12.08 -5.14 -12.14
C GLY A 164 -11.87 -3.62 -11.99
N LYS A 165 -11.03 -2.99 -12.81
CA LYS A 165 -10.81 -1.54 -12.78
C LYS A 165 -11.90 -0.80 -13.57
N SER A 166 -12.10 0.50 -13.23
CA SER A 166 -13.03 1.37 -13.95
C SER A 166 -12.42 1.87 -15.26
N PRO A 167 -13.24 2.14 -16.28
CA PRO A 167 -12.79 2.79 -17.52
C PRO A 167 -12.33 4.22 -17.23
N GLY A 168 -11.52 4.76 -18.15
CA GLY A 168 -11.13 6.17 -18.18
C GLY A 168 -12.25 7.10 -18.68
N PRO A 169 -11.94 8.40 -18.87
CA PRO A 169 -12.87 9.35 -19.49
C PRO A 169 -13.31 8.95 -20.90
N ASP A 170 -12.46 8.23 -21.61
CA ASP A 170 -12.69 7.65 -22.95
C ASP A 170 -13.63 6.44 -22.96
N LYS A 171 -14.10 6.00 -21.79
CA LYS A 171 -15.06 4.90 -21.58
C LYS A 171 -14.60 3.52 -22.06
N TRP A 172 -13.32 3.34 -22.45
CA TRP A 172 -12.79 2.02 -22.77
C TRP A 172 -12.65 1.15 -21.52
N HIS A 173 -13.43 0.06 -21.46
CA HIS A 173 -13.42 -0.80 -20.29
C HIS A 173 -12.32 -1.87 -20.37
N PRO A 174 -11.52 -2.11 -19.31
CA PRO A 174 -10.44 -3.11 -19.32
C PRO A 174 -10.88 -4.52 -19.74
N VAL A 175 -12.10 -4.95 -19.38
CA VAL A 175 -12.67 -6.24 -19.83
C VAL A 175 -12.75 -6.31 -21.34
N PHE A 176 -13.25 -5.26 -21.99
CA PHE A 176 -13.40 -5.23 -23.43
C PHE A 176 -12.03 -5.22 -24.11
N LEU A 177 -11.12 -4.33 -23.69
CA LEU A 177 -9.76 -4.27 -24.25
C LEU A 177 -9.03 -5.62 -24.13
N LYS A 178 -9.20 -6.29 -22.98
CA LYS A 178 -8.61 -7.62 -22.77
C LYS A 178 -9.24 -8.70 -23.66
N SER A 179 -10.55 -8.62 -23.92
CA SER A 179 -11.23 -9.64 -24.76
C SER A 179 -10.91 -9.55 -26.25
N ILE A 180 -10.39 -8.41 -26.72
CA ILE A 180 -9.98 -8.19 -28.10
C ILE A 180 -8.46 -7.93 -28.22
N ALA A 181 -7.67 -8.36 -27.22
CA ALA A 181 -6.25 -8.03 -27.09
C ALA A 181 -5.46 -8.41 -28.34
N ASP A 182 -5.69 -9.62 -28.88
CA ASP A 182 -4.98 -10.15 -30.05
C ASP A 182 -5.28 -9.32 -31.33
N LEU A 183 -6.48 -8.74 -31.43
CA LEU A 183 -6.90 -7.95 -32.58
C LEU A 183 -6.36 -6.51 -32.57
N ILE A 184 -6.12 -5.97 -31.37
CA ILE A 184 -5.75 -4.54 -31.22
C ILE A 184 -4.27 -4.33 -30.87
N ALA A 185 -3.52 -5.39 -30.60
CA ALA A 185 -2.12 -5.28 -30.18
C ALA A 185 -1.26 -4.60 -31.24
N GLU A 186 -1.34 -5.03 -32.50
CA GLU A 186 -0.58 -4.46 -33.61
C GLU A 186 -1.00 -3.02 -33.95
N PRO A 187 -2.29 -2.70 -34.16
CA PRO A 187 -2.73 -1.31 -34.36
C PRO A 187 -2.31 -0.38 -33.22
N LEU A 188 -2.34 -0.85 -31.97
CA LEU A 188 -1.91 -0.05 -30.83
C LEU A 188 -0.39 0.12 -30.80
N ALA A 189 0.40 -0.89 -31.20
CA ALA A 189 1.86 -0.78 -31.29
C ALA A 189 2.25 0.31 -32.29
N ILE A 190 1.63 0.32 -33.47
CA ILE A 190 1.84 1.35 -34.50
C ILE A 190 1.46 2.76 -33.96
N LEU A 191 0.30 2.88 -33.30
CA LEU A 191 -0.14 4.13 -32.70
C LEU A 191 0.82 4.62 -31.61
N PHE A 192 1.28 3.73 -30.75
CA PHE A 192 2.20 4.04 -29.66
C PHE A 192 3.56 4.46 -30.19
N GLN A 193 4.08 3.74 -31.20
CA GLN A 193 5.35 4.08 -31.82
C GLN A 193 5.28 5.45 -32.51
N LYS A 194 4.22 5.73 -33.24
CA LYS A 194 3.98 7.05 -33.84
C LYS A 194 3.93 8.15 -32.78
N SER A 195 3.15 7.92 -31.70
CA SER A 195 3.07 8.86 -30.58
C SER A 195 4.42 9.14 -29.93
N LEU A 196 5.26 8.11 -29.78
CA LEU A 196 6.62 8.24 -29.20
C LEU A 196 7.54 9.04 -30.13
N ASN A 197 7.52 8.74 -31.41
CA ASN A 197 8.40 9.37 -32.40
C ASN A 197 8.07 10.84 -32.62
N GLU A 198 6.79 11.19 -32.63
CA GLU A 198 6.30 12.56 -32.87
C GLU A 198 6.20 13.40 -31.58
N GLY A 199 6.23 12.76 -30.40
CA GLY A 199 5.99 13.44 -29.13
C GLY A 199 4.56 14.00 -29.01
N ILE A 200 3.58 13.37 -29.67
CA ILE A 200 2.18 13.82 -29.71
C ILE A 200 1.28 12.78 -29.05
N LEU A 201 0.41 13.24 -28.14
CA LEU A 201 -0.58 12.38 -27.49
C LEU A 201 -2.00 12.71 -27.96
N PRO A 202 -2.86 11.69 -28.18
CA PRO A 202 -4.29 11.90 -28.40
C PRO A 202 -4.92 12.73 -27.28
N SER A 203 -5.78 13.68 -27.61
CA SER A 203 -6.41 14.60 -26.64
C SER A 203 -7.17 13.90 -25.52
N GLN A 204 -7.72 12.72 -25.77
CA GLN A 204 -8.39 11.91 -24.75
C GLN A 204 -7.44 11.36 -23.67
N TRP A 205 -6.14 11.21 -23.97
CA TRP A 205 -5.14 10.73 -23.01
C TRP A 205 -4.72 11.83 -22.03
N LEU A 206 -4.91 13.07 -22.41
CA LEU A 206 -4.60 14.25 -21.58
C LEU A 206 -5.72 14.59 -20.59
N LYS A 207 -6.85 13.90 -20.65
CA LYS A 207 -8.02 14.12 -19.78
C LYS A 207 -8.00 13.16 -18.58
N ALA A 208 -8.32 13.70 -17.40
CA ALA A 208 -8.45 12.90 -16.17
C ALA A 208 -9.79 13.18 -15.48
N CYS A 209 -10.47 12.11 -15.07
CA CYS A 209 -11.63 12.21 -14.19
C CYS A 209 -11.18 11.92 -12.75
N ILE A 210 -11.25 12.92 -11.87
CA ILE A 210 -10.78 12.82 -10.49
C ILE A 210 -11.85 12.18 -9.59
N THR A 211 -11.45 11.22 -8.80
CA THR A 211 -12.24 10.68 -7.68
C THR A 211 -11.65 11.16 -6.37
N ALA A 212 -12.44 11.90 -5.59
CA ALA A 212 -12.02 12.40 -4.29
C ALA A 212 -12.07 11.29 -3.23
N ILE A 213 -10.94 11.00 -2.59
CA ILE A 213 -10.82 10.00 -1.52
C ILE A 213 -10.50 10.69 -0.21
N HIS A 214 -11.39 10.56 0.81
CA HIS A 214 -11.15 11.11 2.13
C HIS A 214 -9.92 10.46 2.80
N LYS A 215 -8.97 11.28 3.25
CA LYS A 215 -7.70 10.86 3.88
C LYS A 215 -7.85 10.76 5.41
N LYS A 216 -8.13 11.87 6.06
CA LYS A 216 -8.27 12.03 7.53
C LYS A 216 -8.96 13.35 7.83
N GLY A 217 -9.35 13.58 9.09
CA GLY A 217 -9.97 14.83 9.52
C GLY A 217 -11.45 14.94 9.19
N ASP A 218 -11.97 16.16 9.18
CA ASP A 218 -13.38 16.43 8.91
C ASP A 218 -13.71 16.16 7.43
N LYS A 219 -14.72 15.33 7.20
CA LYS A 219 -15.22 15.03 5.85
C LYS A 219 -15.93 16.18 5.16
N GLY A 220 -16.28 17.20 5.90
CA GLY A 220 -16.89 18.42 5.35
C GLY A 220 -15.89 19.39 4.70
N LEU A 221 -14.60 19.13 4.79
CA LEU A 221 -13.54 20.02 4.28
C LEU A 221 -12.87 19.42 3.04
N PRO A 222 -12.84 20.13 1.88
CA PRO A 222 -12.20 19.66 0.65
C PRO A 222 -10.72 19.30 0.81
N GLU A 223 -9.99 19.98 1.67
CA GLU A 223 -8.56 19.78 1.96
C GLU A 223 -8.24 18.39 2.55
N ASN A 224 -9.23 17.72 3.12
CA ASN A 224 -9.10 16.39 3.69
C ASN A 224 -9.31 15.27 2.64
N TYR A 225 -9.44 15.63 1.37
CA TYR A 225 -9.56 14.68 0.26
C TYR A 225 -8.30 14.66 -0.60
N ARG A 226 -7.98 13.47 -1.13
CA ARG A 226 -6.94 13.27 -2.15
C ARG A 226 -7.57 13.15 -3.53
N PRO A 227 -7.03 13.83 -4.56
CA PRO A 227 -7.46 13.64 -5.94
C PRO A 227 -6.83 12.35 -6.50
N VAL A 228 -7.64 11.37 -6.87
CA VAL A 228 -7.17 10.19 -7.59
C VAL A 228 -7.61 10.28 -9.04
N SER A 229 -6.65 10.41 -9.95
CA SER A 229 -6.87 10.57 -11.38
C SER A 229 -7.21 9.23 -12.03
N ILE A 230 -8.38 9.17 -12.66
CA ILE A 230 -8.77 8.08 -13.55
C ILE A 230 -8.51 8.58 -14.98
N THR A 231 -7.43 8.04 -15.57
CA THR A 231 -6.98 8.36 -16.95
C THR A 231 -7.34 7.23 -17.92
N SER A 232 -7.15 7.45 -19.22
CA SER A 232 -7.34 6.44 -20.27
C SER A 232 -6.57 5.15 -19.97
N ILE A 233 -7.22 3.99 -20.15
CA ILE A 233 -6.58 2.68 -20.00
C ILE A 233 -5.56 2.45 -21.11
N ILE A 234 -5.85 2.90 -22.32
CA ILE A 234 -4.94 2.78 -23.47
C ILE A 234 -3.67 3.60 -23.21
N CYS A 235 -3.82 4.85 -22.70
CA CYS A 235 -2.68 5.65 -22.26
C CYS A 235 -1.85 4.94 -21.18
N LYS A 236 -2.48 4.28 -20.19
CA LYS A 236 -1.76 3.53 -19.16
C LYS A 236 -0.94 2.36 -19.70
N ILE A 237 -1.38 1.74 -20.79
CA ILE A 237 -0.58 0.71 -21.48
C ILE A 237 0.69 1.37 -22.04
N MET A 238 0.58 2.47 -22.76
CA MET A 238 1.74 3.23 -23.26
C MET A 238 2.64 3.72 -22.13
N GLU A 239 2.07 4.34 -21.08
CA GLU A 239 2.80 4.74 -19.87
C GLU A 239 3.61 3.56 -19.28
N SER A 240 3.04 2.34 -19.29
CA SER A 240 3.73 1.16 -18.73
C SER A 240 4.92 0.71 -19.56
N LEU A 241 4.87 0.88 -20.89
CA LEU A 241 6.00 0.58 -21.78
C LEU A 241 7.13 1.60 -21.58
N VAL A 242 6.79 2.90 -21.53
CA VAL A 242 7.77 3.97 -21.25
C VAL A 242 8.38 3.79 -19.87
N ARG A 243 7.58 3.52 -18.83
CA ARG A 243 8.06 3.26 -17.47
C ARG A 243 9.04 2.09 -17.43
N ASP A 244 8.73 0.99 -18.09
CA ASP A 244 9.57 -0.21 -18.06
C ASP A 244 10.96 0.10 -18.65
N LYS A 245 11.02 0.86 -19.75
CA LYS A 245 12.28 1.31 -20.35
C LYS A 245 13.04 2.32 -19.49
N MET A 246 12.34 3.25 -18.84
CA MET A 246 12.97 4.16 -17.87
C MET A 246 13.57 3.40 -16.68
N VAL A 247 12.85 2.43 -16.11
CA VAL A 247 13.34 1.64 -14.97
C VAL A 247 14.53 0.77 -15.41
N GLU A 248 14.48 0.15 -16.60
CA GLU A 248 15.59 -0.61 -17.19
C GLU A 248 16.84 0.26 -17.29
N HIS A 249 16.73 1.45 -17.92
CA HIS A 249 17.81 2.43 -18.04
C HIS A 249 18.39 2.85 -16.68
N MET A 250 17.54 3.20 -15.72
CA MET A 250 17.99 3.59 -14.39
C MET A 250 18.70 2.47 -13.63
N CYS A 251 18.26 1.20 -13.83
CA CYS A 251 18.90 0.04 -13.19
C CYS A 251 20.23 -0.32 -13.84
N GLU A 252 20.30 -0.36 -15.18
CA GLU A 252 21.50 -0.75 -15.93
C GLU A 252 22.65 0.22 -15.69
N ASN A 253 22.34 1.50 -15.51
CA ASN A 253 23.32 2.55 -15.28
C ASN A 253 23.52 2.89 -13.79
N ASN A 254 22.91 2.15 -12.85
CA ASN A 254 22.99 2.38 -11.40
C ASN A 254 22.61 3.80 -10.97
N LEU A 255 21.61 4.41 -11.62
CA LEU A 255 21.22 5.81 -11.42
C LEU A 255 20.25 6.02 -10.26
N PHE A 256 19.66 4.96 -9.71
CA PHE A 256 18.84 5.09 -8.51
C PHE A 256 19.72 5.39 -7.29
N SER A 257 19.34 6.40 -6.51
CA SER A 257 19.97 6.63 -5.22
C SER A 257 19.86 5.37 -4.34
N LYS A 258 20.96 4.94 -3.73
CA LYS A 258 21.01 3.80 -2.79
C LYS A 258 20.12 4.00 -1.56
N TYR A 259 19.70 5.21 -1.31
CA TYR A 259 18.84 5.59 -0.18
C TYR A 259 17.35 5.59 -0.53
N GLN A 260 16.98 5.44 -1.82
CA GLN A 260 15.59 5.38 -2.26
C GLN A 260 15.07 3.94 -2.26
N HIS A 261 14.08 3.66 -1.41
CA HIS A 261 13.45 2.33 -1.33
C HIS A 261 12.05 2.27 -1.96
N GLY A 262 11.47 3.43 -2.31
CA GLY A 262 10.15 3.51 -2.93
C GLY A 262 10.22 3.38 -4.45
N PHE A 263 9.41 2.49 -5.03
CA PHE A 263 9.30 2.27 -6.48
C PHE A 263 10.60 1.84 -7.18
N VAL A 264 11.61 1.42 -6.44
CA VAL A 264 12.85 0.85 -6.95
C VAL A 264 12.77 -0.68 -6.91
N PRO A 265 13.18 -1.40 -7.98
CA PRO A 265 13.16 -2.86 -8.00
C PRO A 265 13.92 -3.48 -6.83
N LEU A 266 13.40 -4.58 -6.30
CA LEU A 266 13.97 -5.35 -5.18
C LEU A 266 14.05 -4.60 -3.85
N LEU A 267 13.52 -3.36 -3.75
CA LEU A 267 13.41 -2.58 -2.52
C LEU A 267 11.93 -2.39 -2.13
N ASN A 268 11.66 -2.13 -0.87
CA ASN A 268 10.28 -1.94 -0.34
C ASN A 268 10.29 -1.30 1.05
N CYS A 269 9.11 -1.05 1.64
CA CYS A 269 8.97 -0.49 2.99
C CYS A 269 9.79 -1.24 4.05
N MET A 270 9.87 -2.58 3.94
CA MET A 270 10.59 -3.38 4.93
C MET A 270 12.11 -3.22 4.83
N THR A 271 12.64 -3.09 3.62
CA THR A 271 14.08 -2.84 3.42
C THR A 271 14.47 -1.47 3.98
N ASN A 272 13.66 -0.43 3.74
CA ASN A 272 13.89 0.90 4.31
C ASN A 272 13.86 0.89 5.85
N LEU A 273 12.80 0.32 6.43
CA LEU A 273 12.67 0.24 7.88
C LEU A 273 13.77 -0.61 8.51
N LEU A 274 14.15 -1.72 7.88
CA LEU A 274 15.19 -2.60 8.41
C LEU A 274 16.55 -1.91 8.43
N THR A 275 16.89 -1.17 7.36
CA THR A 275 18.14 -0.39 7.29
C THR A 275 18.25 0.58 8.46
N CYS A 276 17.20 1.37 8.73
CA CYS A 276 17.28 2.32 9.85
C CYS A 276 17.25 1.62 11.22
N MET A 277 16.44 0.56 11.41
CA MET A 277 16.36 -0.14 12.69
C MET A 277 17.70 -0.79 13.10
N GLU A 278 18.42 -1.38 12.16
CA GLU A 278 19.73 -1.97 12.44
C GLU A 278 20.73 -0.87 12.84
N GLN A 279 20.79 0.24 12.13
CA GLN A 279 21.68 1.37 12.46
C GLN A 279 21.31 1.99 13.80
N TRP A 280 20.02 2.27 14.04
CA TRP A 280 19.58 2.86 15.31
C TRP A 280 19.89 1.93 16.50
N SER A 281 19.66 0.62 16.34
CA SER A 281 19.98 -0.36 17.38
C SER A 281 21.47 -0.41 17.70
N GLU A 282 22.32 -0.29 16.69
CA GLU A 282 23.78 -0.29 16.86
C GLU A 282 24.30 0.98 17.55
N ILE A 283 23.78 2.15 17.15
CA ILE A 283 24.09 3.43 17.80
C ILE A 283 23.65 3.43 19.26
N LEU A 284 22.42 2.97 19.52
CA LEU A 284 21.91 2.86 20.90
C LEU A 284 22.71 1.87 21.73
N GLU A 285 23.19 0.75 21.18
CA GLU A 285 24.04 -0.21 21.88
C GLU A 285 25.35 0.44 22.36
N SER A 286 25.91 1.36 21.58
CA SER A 286 27.10 2.15 21.90
C SER A 286 26.86 3.26 22.94
N ASN A 287 25.70 3.30 23.60
CA ASN A 287 25.29 4.32 24.56
C ASN A 287 25.19 5.74 24.01
N ASN A 288 25.12 5.89 22.70
CA ASN A 288 24.78 7.15 22.03
C ASN A 288 23.25 7.25 21.84
N ALA A 289 22.79 8.41 21.37
CA ALA A 289 21.41 8.69 21.02
C ALA A 289 21.27 8.88 19.50
N VAL A 290 20.04 8.87 19.01
CA VAL A 290 19.74 9.17 17.59
C VAL A 290 18.66 10.21 17.53
N ASP A 291 18.87 11.25 16.73
CA ASP A 291 17.79 12.18 16.34
C ASP A 291 17.32 11.87 14.94
N VAL A 292 16.00 11.68 14.80
CA VAL A 292 15.34 11.34 13.54
C VAL A 292 14.37 12.44 13.17
N ILE A 293 14.56 13.03 12.00
CA ILE A 293 13.67 14.05 11.45
C ILE A 293 12.86 13.43 10.33
N TYR A 294 11.56 13.35 10.53
CA TYR A 294 10.59 12.93 9.51
C TYR A 294 10.10 14.15 8.75
N THR A 295 10.22 14.13 7.43
CA THR A 295 9.78 15.21 6.57
C THR A 295 8.51 14.84 5.80
N ASP A 296 7.66 15.83 5.52
CA ASP A 296 6.44 15.70 4.70
C ASP A 296 6.46 16.83 3.67
N PHE A 297 6.28 16.53 2.41
CA PHE A 297 6.16 17.55 1.37
C PHE A 297 4.73 18.11 1.32
N ALA A 298 4.62 19.38 0.94
CA ALA A 298 3.33 20.02 0.69
C ALA A 298 2.75 19.52 -0.65
N LYS A 299 1.88 18.49 -0.61
CA LYS A 299 1.21 17.93 -1.80
C LYS A 299 2.18 17.49 -2.91
N ALA A 300 3.18 16.71 -2.54
CA ALA A 300 4.30 16.26 -3.34
C ALA A 300 4.00 16.05 -4.84
N PHE A 301 3.03 15.17 -5.15
CA PHE A 301 2.69 14.85 -6.55
C PHE A 301 2.04 15.99 -7.31
N ASP A 302 1.30 16.86 -6.65
CA ASP A 302 0.55 17.96 -7.30
C ASP A 302 1.44 19.20 -7.53
N SER A 303 2.58 19.28 -6.81
CA SER A 303 3.46 20.46 -6.79
C SER A 303 4.67 20.37 -7.72
N VAL A 304 5.02 19.21 -8.27
CA VAL A 304 6.24 19.01 -9.06
C VAL A 304 6.26 19.96 -10.26
N PRO A 305 7.28 20.86 -10.40
CA PRO A 305 7.41 21.75 -11.54
C PRO A 305 7.86 20.97 -12.79
N HIS A 306 7.20 21.20 -13.92
CA HIS A 306 7.41 20.37 -15.11
C HIS A 306 8.77 20.62 -15.77
N LYS A 307 9.25 21.87 -15.86
CA LYS A 307 10.55 22.17 -16.48
C LYS A 307 11.71 21.61 -15.67
N ARG A 308 11.67 21.80 -14.34
CA ARG A 308 12.67 21.23 -13.43
C ARG A 308 12.66 19.68 -13.46
N LEU A 309 11.48 19.06 -13.59
CA LEU A 309 11.40 17.61 -13.79
C LEU A 309 12.06 17.16 -15.09
N LEU A 310 11.84 17.89 -16.20
CA LEU A 310 12.46 17.57 -17.49
C LEU A 310 13.98 17.74 -17.45
N MET A 311 14.50 18.70 -16.68
CA MET A 311 15.95 18.84 -16.44
C MET A 311 16.50 17.61 -15.69
N LYS A 312 15.83 17.19 -14.61
CA LYS A 312 16.24 15.97 -13.87
C LYS A 312 16.24 14.72 -14.77
N LEU A 313 15.26 14.60 -15.66
CA LEU A 313 15.21 13.50 -16.62
C LEU A 313 16.39 13.54 -17.60
N LYS A 314 16.76 14.73 -18.10
CA LYS A 314 17.96 14.90 -18.93
C LYS A 314 19.23 14.56 -18.17
N GLY A 315 19.34 15.01 -16.91
CA GLY A 315 20.51 14.74 -16.05
C GLY A 315 20.74 13.26 -15.79
N VAL A 316 19.72 12.39 -15.91
CA VAL A 316 19.85 10.94 -15.85
C VAL A 316 19.88 10.27 -17.24
N GLY A 317 20.10 11.04 -18.33
CA GLY A 317 20.25 10.52 -19.70
C GLY A 317 18.94 10.15 -20.41
N ILE A 318 17.78 10.59 -19.93
CA ILE A 318 16.50 10.42 -20.64
C ILE A 318 16.33 11.63 -21.57
N THR A 319 16.48 11.41 -22.90
CA THR A 319 16.55 12.47 -23.89
C THR A 319 15.72 12.14 -25.14
N GLY A 320 15.81 12.94 -26.19
CA GLY A 320 15.21 12.68 -27.50
C GLY A 320 13.69 12.46 -27.46
N ASN A 321 13.23 11.46 -28.21
CA ASN A 321 11.80 11.15 -28.36
C ASN A 321 11.15 10.75 -27.03
N THR A 322 11.86 10.02 -26.19
CA THR A 322 11.36 9.62 -24.86
C THR A 322 11.08 10.84 -23.99
N LEU A 323 12.00 11.79 -23.91
CA LEU A 323 11.82 13.02 -23.15
C LEU A 323 10.69 13.90 -23.74
N ASN A 324 10.65 14.02 -25.06
CA ASN A 324 9.60 14.78 -25.76
C ASN A 324 8.21 14.20 -25.50
N TRP A 325 8.09 12.88 -25.50
CA TRP A 325 6.85 12.20 -25.17
C TRP A 325 6.42 12.48 -23.73
N ILE A 326 7.36 12.38 -22.76
CA ILE A 326 7.08 12.69 -21.35
C ILE A 326 6.66 14.17 -21.19
N LYS A 327 7.33 15.08 -21.87
CA LYS A 327 6.94 16.51 -21.89
C LYS A 327 5.51 16.70 -22.38
N ALA A 328 5.14 16.07 -23.50
CA ALA A 328 3.78 16.13 -24.04
C ALA A 328 2.76 15.45 -23.11
N PHE A 329 3.14 14.34 -22.44
CA PHE A 329 2.30 13.67 -21.45
C PHE A 329 1.97 14.56 -20.24
N LEU A 330 2.90 15.41 -19.80
CA LEU A 330 2.70 16.32 -18.67
C LEU A 330 1.94 17.61 -19.09
N SER A 331 2.06 18.03 -20.34
CA SER A 331 1.55 19.30 -20.84
C SER A 331 0.07 19.24 -21.27
N ASN A 332 -0.59 20.39 -21.29
CA ASN A 332 -1.96 20.58 -21.83
C ASN A 332 -3.00 19.61 -21.27
N ARG A 333 -2.81 19.18 -20.03
CA ARG A 333 -3.75 18.28 -19.36
C ARG A 333 -4.95 19.04 -18.80
N SER A 334 -6.08 18.34 -18.73
CA SER A 334 -7.29 18.84 -18.08
C SER A 334 -7.89 17.80 -17.14
N GLN A 335 -8.55 18.30 -16.11
CA GLN A 335 -9.23 17.46 -15.12
C GLN A 335 -10.65 17.90 -14.85
N CYS A 336 -11.53 16.95 -14.51
CA CYS A 336 -12.82 17.19 -13.90
C CYS A 336 -12.98 16.30 -12.67
N VAL A 337 -13.74 16.72 -11.67
CA VAL A 337 -14.04 15.91 -10.48
C VAL A 337 -15.41 15.26 -10.62
N ARG A 338 -15.52 13.97 -10.29
CA ARG A 338 -16.78 13.26 -10.31
C ARG A 338 -17.25 12.91 -8.90
N VAL A 339 -18.44 13.37 -8.56
CA VAL A 339 -19.14 13.02 -7.31
C VAL A 339 -20.47 12.36 -7.68
N GLU A 340 -20.66 11.12 -7.24
CA GLU A 340 -21.79 10.27 -7.66
C GLU A 340 -21.85 10.14 -9.19
N ASP A 341 -22.92 10.66 -9.83
CA ASP A 341 -23.11 10.61 -11.28
C ASP A 341 -22.90 11.99 -11.95
N GLN A 342 -22.51 13.02 -11.20
CA GLN A 342 -22.26 14.39 -11.69
C GLN A 342 -20.76 14.66 -11.81
N CYS A 343 -20.40 15.44 -12.83
CA CYS A 343 -19.02 15.90 -13.06
C CYS A 343 -18.97 17.42 -12.93
N SER A 344 -17.85 17.94 -12.45
CA SER A 344 -17.54 19.36 -12.48
C SER A 344 -17.19 19.83 -13.91
N SER A 345 -17.00 21.13 -14.06
CA SER A 345 -16.34 21.74 -15.21
C SER A 345 -14.91 21.19 -15.41
N TRP A 346 -14.39 21.26 -16.65
CA TRP A 346 -13.01 20.92 -16.95
C TRP A 346 -12.08 22.08 -16.60
N LYS A 347 -11.03 21.81 -15.79
CA LYS A 347 -10.00 22.77 -15.45
C LYS A 347 -8.63 22.33 -15.94
N PRO A 348 -7.74 23.26 -16.37
CA PRO A 348 -6.38 22.93 -16.78
C PRO A 348 -5.55 22.48 -15.57
N VAL A 349 -4.62 21.54 -15.82
CA VAL A 349 -3.60 21.09 -14.85
C VAL A 349 -2.30 21.81 -15.17
N LYS A 350 -1.81 22.65 -14.25
CA LYS A 350 -0.67 23.55 -14.48
C LYS A 350 0.65 22.97 -13.97
N SER A 351 0.61 22.11 -12.98
CA SER A 351 1.81 21.50 -12.34
C SER A 351 1.50 20.09 -11.88
N GLY A 352 2.51 19.40 -11.41
CA GLY A 352 2.38 18.11 -10.78
C GLY A 352 2.32 16.92 -11.75
N ILE A 353 2.29 15.75 -11.15
CA ILE A 353 2.25 14.46 -11.83
C ILE A 353 0.91 13.80 -11.49
N PRO A 354 0.12 13.30 -12.47
CA PRO A 354 -1.21 12.78 -12.18
C PRO A 354 -1.19 11.63 -11.17
N GLN A 355 -1.81 11.83 -9.99
CA GLN A 355 -1.94 10.77 -8.97
C GLN A 355 -2.83 9.65 -9.49
N GLY A 356 -2.24 8.53 -9.89
CA GLY A 356 -2.93 7.38 -10.48
C GLY A 356 -2.54 7.08 -11.92
N SER A 357 -1.58 7.82 -12.49
CA SER A 357 -0.83 7.43 -13.69
C SER A 357 0.12 6.27 -13.38
N VAL A 358 0.63 5.62 -14.42
CA VAL A 358 1.63 4.55 -14.29
C VAL A 358 3.04 5.13 -14.22
N LEU A 359 3.30 6.23 -14.91
CA LEU A 359 4.58 6.94 -14.90
C LEU A 359 4.80 7.77 -13.62
N GLY A 360 3.73 8.24 -12.98
CA GLY A 360 3.84 9.17 -11.87
C GLY A 360 4.87 8.79 -10.80
N PRO A 361 4.85 7.57 -10.28
CA PRO A 361 5.80 7.16 -9.25
C PRO A 361 7.26 7.25 -9.67
N ILE A 362 7.63 6.81 -10.88
CA ILE A 362 9.02 6.85 -11.35
C ILE A 362 9.49 8.27 -11.64
N LEU A 363 8.62 9.11 -12.20
CA LEU A 363 8.93 10.52 -12.43
C LEU A 363 9.21 11.26 -11.11
N PHE A 364 8.42 10.98 -10.08
CA PHE A 364 8.64 11.56 -8.75
C PHE A 364 9.93 11.06 -8.11
N VAL A 365 10.22 9.75 -8.20
CA VAL A 365 11.47 9.17 -7.68
C VAL A 365 12.69 9.79 -8.35
N ILE A 366 12.68 9.96 -9.69
CA ILE A 366 13.77 10.63 -10.40
C ILE A 366 13.89 12.08 -9.98
N PHE A 367 12.78 12.79 -9.75
CA PHE A 367 12.80 14.19 -9.33
C PHE A 367 13.52 14.43 -8.00
N ILE A 368 13.34 13.52 -7.03
CA ILE A 368 13.95 13.67 -5.69
C ILE A 368 15.23 12.83 -5.52
N ASN A 369 15.75 12.22 -6.56
CA ASN A 369 16.81 11.21 -6.50
C ASN A 369 18.13 11.74 -5.90
N ASP A 370 18.45 13.00 -6.13
CA ASP A 370 19.65 13.70 -5.64
C ASP A 370 19.49 14.30 -4.22
N MET A 371 18.27 14.28 -3.66
CA MET A 371 18.02 14.89 -2.34
C MET A 371 18.94 14.36 -1.22
N PRO A 372 19.24 13.04 -1.13
CA PRO A 372 20.17 12.53 -0.13
C PRO A 372 21.61 13.02 -0.28
N GLU A 373 22.03 13.47 -1.46
CA GLU A 373 23.37 13.98 -1.71
C GLU A 373 23.57 15.40 -1.17
N ALA A 374 22.46 16.11 -0.92
CA ALA A 374 22.51 17.45 -0.33
C ALA A 374 22.88 17.46 1.16
N VAL A 375 22.96 16.29 1.83
CA VAL A 375 23.12 16.15 3.28
C VAL A 375 24.26 15.21 3.65
N LYS A 376 24.85 15.41 4.84
CA LYS A 376 25.90 14.54 5.41
C LYS A 376 25.31 13.42 6.29
N SER A 377 24.16 13.65 6.89
CA SER A 377 23.45 12.67 7.69
C SER A 377 22.76 11.63 6.81
N MET A 378 22.38 10.49 7.38
CA MET A 378 21.67 9.45 6.64
C MET A 378 20.27 9.94 6.26
N CYS A 379 20.00 10.02 4.96
CA CYS A 379 18.69 10.41 4.42
C CYS A 379 18.06 9.24 3.66
N LEU A 380 17.09 8.55 4.28
CA LEU A 380 16.37 7.44 3.64
C LEU A 380 15.04 7.92 3.05
N LEU A 381 14.78 7.51 1.82
CA LEU A 381 13.62 7.88 1.04
C LEU A 381 12.69 6.69 0.81
N PHE A 382 11.39 6.94 0.81
CA PHE A 382 10.37 6.05 0.29
C PHE A 382 9.32 6.86 -0.48
N ALA A 383 9.58 7.13 -1.74
CA ALA A 383 8.85 8.13 -2.53
C ALA A 383 8.85 9.49 -1.81
N ASP A 384 7.68 10.05 -1.51
CA ASP A 384 7.51 11.33 -0.81
C ASP A 384 7.82 11.29 0.69
N ASP A 385 7.83 10.10 1.31
CA ASP A 385 8.23 9.95 2.71
C ASP A 385 9.76 9.95 2.81
N ALA A 386 10.33 10.96 3.48
CA ALA A 386 11.77 11.05 3.73
C ALA A 386 12.06 11.16 5.22
N LYS A 387 13.17 10.55 5.64
CA LYS A 387 13.67 10.65 7.01
C LYS A 387 15.17 10.88 7.02
N LEU A 388 15.57 11.87 7.77
CA LEU A 388 16.94 12.24 8.02
C LEU A 388 17.30 11.85 9.44
N PHE A 389 18.41 11.15 9.66
CA PHE A 389 18.82 10.81 11.02
C PHE A 389 20.34 10.80 11.19
N ARG A 390 20.75 11.05 12.41
CA ARG A 390 22.15 11.08 12.80
C ARG A 390 22.35 10.51 14.20
N ASN A 391 23.49 9.89 14.41
CA ASN A 391 24.02 9.60 15.73
C ASN A 391 24.22 10.94 16.47
N VAL A 392 23.81 11.03 17.73
CA VAL A 392 24.05 12.17 18.60
C VAL A 392 25.01 11.71 19.69
N ASN A 393 26.25 12.21 19.59
CA ASN A 393 27.24 11.99 20.63
C ASN A 393 26.85 12.84 21.87
N LEU A 394 26.70 12.19 23.01
CA LEU A 394 26.32 12.87 24.26
C LEU A 394 27.40 13.77 24.87
N ARG A 395 28.62 13.74 24.31
CA ARG A 395 29.78 14.50 24.82
C ARG A 395 30.13 15.71 23.97
N ASP A 396 29.52 15.85 22.79
CA ASP A 396 29.87 16.86 21.81
C ASP A 396 28.65 17.25 20.97
N ASP A 397 28.45 18.57 20.77
CA ASP A 397 27.35 19.15 20.00
C ASP A 397 27.60 19.14 18.48
N THR A 398 28.70 18.60 17.99
CA THR A 398 29.09 18.60 16.58
C THR A 398 28.02 17.91 15.72
N ASP A 399 27.53 16.77 16.15
CA ASP A 399 26.50 16.01 15.42
C ASP A 399 25.16 16.77 15.32
N ILE A 400 24.81 17.50 16.37
CA ILE A 400 23.59 18.34 16.43
C ILE A 400 23.69 19.47 15.41
N LYS A 401 24.85 20.15 15.36
CA LYS A 401 25.13 21.23 14.40
C LYS A 401 25.12 20.73 12.96
N ILE A 402 25.69 19.54 12.70
CA ILE A 402 25.66 18.92 11.38
C ILE A 402 24.21 18.58 10.98
N LEU A 403 23.42 17.99 11.88
CA LEU A 403 22.03 17.67 11.57
C LEU A 403 21.19 18.92 11.31
N GLN A 404 21.42 20.04 12.04
CA GLN A 404 20.77 21.32 11.74
C GLN A 404 21.20 21.86 10.37
N THR A 405 22.50 21.82 10.05
CA THR A 405 23.01 22.25 8.73
C THR A 405 22.38 21.41 7.60
N ASP A 406 22.19 20.10 7.82
CA ASP A 406 21.55 19.22 6.86
C ASP A 406 20.06 19.56 6.67
N VAL A 407 19.34 19.96 7.73
CA VAL A 407 17.95 20.45 7.63
C VAL A 407 17.89 21.76 6.82
N ASP A 408 18.87 22.65 7.01
CA ASP A 408 18.96 23.89 6.24
C ASP A 408 19.29 23.59 4.77
N SER A 409 20.17 22.61 4.50
CA SER A 409 20.49 22.13 3.15
C SER A 409 19.26 21.53 2.45
N LEU A 410 18.44 20.74 3.14
CA LEU A 410 17.16 20.25 2.60
C LEU A 410 16.19 21.41 2.30
N THR A 411 16.17 22.42 3.15
CA THR A 411 15.33 23.62 2.93
C THR A 411 15.78 24.36 1.66
N ASN A 412 17.09 24.51 1.46
CA ASN A 412 17.67 25.13 0.25
C ASN A 412 17.40 24.28 -1.00
N TRP A 413 17.57 22.94 -0.90
CA TRP A 413 17.23 22.01 -1.98
C TRP A 413 15.74 22.14 -2.38
N SER A 414 14.85 22.19 -1.38
CA SER A 414 13.41 22.39 -1.57
C SER A 414 13.11 23.71 -2.29
N GLY A 415 13.81 24.81 -1.95
CA GLY A 415 13.69 26.10 -2.63
C GLY A 415 14.20 26.05 -4.09
N LYS A 416 15.40 25.47 -4.32
CA LYS A 416 15.98 25.28 -5.67
C LYS A 416 15.04 24.53 -6.60
N TRP A 417 14.43 23.46 -6.11
CA TRP A 417 13.58 22.56 -6.91
C TRP A 417 12.08 22.89 -6.81
N GLU A 418 11.70 23.92 -6.08
CA GLU A 418 10.30 24.35 -5.89
C GLU A 418 9.38 23.22 -5.42
N LEU A 419 9.89 22.33 -4.56
CA LEU A 419 9.11 21.28 -3.91
C LEU A 419 9.04 21.55 -2.40
N PRO A 420 8.08 22.35 -1.92
CA PRO A 420 8.07 22.85 -0.55
C PRO A 420 7.77 21.74 0.48
N PHE A 421 8.49 21.77 1.61
CA PHE A 421 8.15 20.96 2.77
C PHE A 421 6.91 21.50 3.49
N ASN A 422 6.12 20.62 4.06
CA ASN A 422 5.06 20.96 4.99
C ASN A 422 5.62 20.97 6.41
N VAL A 423 6.26 22.06 6.80
CA VAL A 423 6.96 22.17 8.09
C VAL A 423 6.06 21.84 9.28
N GLY A 424 4.76 22.19 9.22
CA GLY A 424 3.80 21.86 10.29
C GLY A 424 3.50 20.36 10.45
N LYS A 425 3.98 19.51 9.53
CA LYS A 425 3.87 18.05 9.63
C LYS A 425 5.24 17.37 9.76
N CYS A 426 6.32 18.11 9.57
CA CYS A 426 7.65 17.60 9.86
C CYS A 426 7.84 17.45 11.37
N LYS A 427 8.49 16.36 11.78
CA LYS A 427 8.60 16.00 13.19
C LYS A 427 9.98 15.51 13.55
N VAL A 428 10.35 15.65 14.81
CA VAL A 428 11.57 15.08 15.38
C VAL A 428 11.23 13.99 16.37
N LEU A 429 11.84 12.83 16.21
CA LEU A 429 11.78 11.72 17.17
C LEU A 429 13.18 11.52 17.76
N HIS A 430 13.28 11.63 19.08
CA HIS A 430 14.52 11.42 19.82
C HIS A 430 14.58 9.98 20.33
N LEU A 431 15.57 9.20 19.87
CA LEU A 431 15.77 7.81 20.27
C LEU A 431 16.86 7.71 21.34
N GLY A 432 16.58 6.92 22.36
CA GLY A 432 17.47 6.67 23.48
C GLY A 432 17.08 7.43 24.75
N ARG A 433 17.20 6.77 25.90
CA ARG A 433 16.80 7.32 27.21
C ARG A 433 17.60 8.54 27.64
N THR A 434 18.82 8.63 27.20
CA THR A 434 19.76 9.71 27.53
C THR A 434 19.81 10.79 26.45
N ASN A 435 18.90 10.76 25.47
CA ASN A 435 18.87 11.75 24.39
C ASN A 435 18.63 13.15 24.97
N PRO A 436 19.45 14.15 24.62
CA PRO A 436 19.29 15.53 25.13
C PRO A 436 18.07 16.26 24.56
N CYS A 437 17.35 15.67 23.61
CA CYS A 437 16.12 16.21 23.01
C CYS A 437 16.31 17.60 22.40
N ASN A 438 17.30 17.74 21.52
CA ASN A 438 17.64 19.00 20.88
C ASN A 438 16.52 19.51 19.96
N LYS A 439 16.41 20.83 19.85
CA LYS A 439 15.41 21.49 19.01
C LYS A 439 16.01 21.82 17.64
N TYR A 440 15.35 21.39 16.58
CA TYR A 440 15.75 21.69 15.20
C TYR A 440 14.76 22.65 14.54
N LYS A 441 15.27 23.49 13.64
CA LYS A 441 14.47 24.45 12.86
C LYS A 441 14.49 24.07 11.39
N MET A 442 13.34 24.17 10.73
CA MET A 442 13.21 24.07 9.28
C MET A 442 12.49 25.33 8.77
N ALA A 443 13.04 26.02 7.79
CA ALA A 443 12.50 27.29 7.30
C ALA A 443 12.13 28.28 8.41
N GLY A 444 13.00 28.44 9.42
CA GLY A 444 12.82 29.35 10.55
C GLY A 444 11.85 28.90 11.65
N ARG A 445 11.15 27.76 11.50
CA ARG A 445 10.21 27.24 12.48
C ARG A 445 10.78 26.01 13.20
N TYR A 446 10.56 25.93 14.52
CA TYR A 446 10.88 24.72 15.28
C TYR A 446 10.00 23.57 14.85
N LEU A 447 10.63 22.40 14.68
CA LEU A 447 9.93 21.15 14.39
C LEU A 447 9.25 20.62 15.66
N GLU A 448 8.11 19.97 15.48
CA GLU A 448 7.37 19.30 16.55
C GLU A 448 8.17 18.10 17.06
N GLN A 449 8.44 18.06 18.37
CA GLN A 449 9.05 16.89 19.02
C GLN A 449 7.95 15.88 19.39
N VAL A 450 8.20 14.62 19.07
CA VAL A 450 7.23 13.53 19.33
C VAL A 450 7.91 12.37 20.04
N GLU A 451 7.14 11.66 20.87
CA GLU A 451 7.59 10.43 21.54
C GLU A 451 7.44 9.18 20.64
N GLU A 452 6.64 9.28 19.61
CA GLU A 452 6.40 8.23 18.63
C GLU A 452 6.00 8.81 17.26
N GLU A 453 6.42 8.15 16.19
CA GLU A 453 5.98 8.51 14.84
C GLU A 453 5.63 7.25 14.04
N LYS A 454 4.72 7.42 13.09
CA LYS A 454 4.29 6.34 12.20
C LYS A 454 5.15 6.32 10.93
N ASP A 455 6.19 5.51 10.93
CA ASP A 455 7.12 5.33 9.83
C ASP A 455 6.67 4.16 8.93
N LEU A 456 6.35 4.41 7.67
CA LEU A 456 5.91 3.43 6.67
C LEU A 456 4.89 2.40 7.20
N GLY A 457 4.00 2.87 8.07
CA GLY A 457 2.93 2.05 8.63
C GLY A 457 3.24 1.35 9.97
N VAL A 458 4.47 1.46 10.49
CA VAL A 458 4.90 0.97 11.81
C VAL A 458 5.01 2.14 12.77
N LEU A 459 4.46 2.03 13.97
CA LEU A 459 4.66 3.01 15.04
C LEU A 459 6.02 2.77 15.70
N VAL A 460 6.91 3.73 15.56
CA VAL A 460 8.25 3.74 16.16
C VAL A 460 8.21 4.63 17.39
N ASP A 461 8.60 4.11 18.53
CA ASP A 461 8.69 4.84 19.80
C ASP A 461 10.15 5.16 20.16
N SER A 462 10.37 6.15 21.04
CA SER A 462 11.67 6.64 21.45
C SER A 462 12.61 5.60 22.07
N GLU A 463 12.07 4.47 22.54
CA GLU A 463 12.85 3.39 23.15
C GLU A 463 12.93 2.12 22.25
N LEU A 464 12.33 2.11 21.06
CA LEU A 464 12.21 0.97 20.13
C LEU A 464 11.61 -0.28 20.78
N LYS A 465 10.65 -0.11 21.70
CA LYS A 465 9.96 -1.20 22.39
C LYS A 465 8.76 -1.76 21.66
N PHE A 466 8.16 -0.97 20.79
CA PHE A 466 7.03 -1.33 19.92
C PHE A 466 5.74 -1.78 20.62
N HIS A 467 5.56 -1.50 21.93
CA HIS A 467 4.32 -1.82 22.65
C HIS A 467 3.08 -1.21 21.98
N LYS A 468 3.17 0.07 21.59
CA LYS A 468 2.08 0.80 20.95
C LYS A 468 1.79 0.26 19.54
N GLN A 469 2.82 -0.20 18.82
CA GLN A 469 2.64 -0.88 17.53
C GLN A 469 1.89 -2.22 17.70
N ALA A 470 2.27 -3.03 18.66
CA ALA A 470 1.58 -4.30 18.96
C ALA A 470 0.12 -4.06 19.35
N ALA A 471 -0.15 -3.04 20.18
CA ALA A 471 -1.50 -2.64 20.56
C ALA A 471 -2.33 -2.13 19.36
N ALA A 472 -1.74 -1.31 18.48
CA ALA A 472 -2.42 -0.79 17.28
C ALA A 472 -2.75 -1.91 16.28
N ALA A 473 -1.80 -2.83 16.04
CA ALA A 473 -1.98 -3.99 15.18
C ALA A 473 -3.11 -4.90 15.68
N THR A 474 -3.10 -5.23 16.99
CA THR A 474 -4.12 -6.06 17.61
C THR A 474 -5.48 -5.39 17.64
N LYS A 475 -5.56 -4.08 17.92
CA LYS A 475 -6.81 -3.29 17.85
C LYS A 475 -7.43 -3.35 16.46
N THR A 476 -6.61 -3.14 15.42
CA THR A 476 -7.07 -3.18 14.03
C THR A 476 -7.53 -4.57 13.63
N ALA A 477 -6.74 -5.60 13.91
CA ALA A 477 -7.07 -7.00 13.64
C ALA A 477 -8.36 -7.43 14.35
N ASN A 478 -8.53 -7.03 15.62
CA ASN A 478 -9.73 -7.32 16.40
C ASN A 478 -10.99 -6.63 15.82
N SER A 479 -10.86 -5.40 15.36
CA SER A 479 -11.94 -4.69 14.67
C SER A 479 -12.37 -5.43 13.40
N ARG A 480 -11.42 -5.93 12.60
CA ARG A 480 -11.70 -6.74 11.40
C ARG A 480 -12.36 -8.07 11.74
N LEU A 481 -11.90 -8.74 12.79
CA LEU A 481 -12.51 -9.98 13.27
C LEU A 481 -13.96 -9.75 13.73
N GLY A 482 -14.21 -8.66 14.47
CA GLY A 482 -15.55 -8.25 14.88
C GLY A 482 -16.47 -7.98 13.69
N LEU A 483 -15.95 -7.36 12.63
CA LEU A 483 -16.69 -7.09 11.40
C LEU A 483 -17.09 -8.41 10.70
N ILE A 484 -16.19 -9.38 10.61
CA ILE A 484 -16.47 -10.72 10.04
C ILE A 484 -17.57 -11.39 10.86
N LYS A 485 -17.41 -11.47 12.19
CA LYS A 485 -18.39 -12.07 13.10
C LYS A 485 -19.78 -11.44 12.95
N LYS A 486 -19.87 -10.12 12.80
CA LYS A 486 -21.16 -9.40 12.63
C LYS A 486 -21.79 -9.61 11.26
N SER A 487 -20.99 -9.80 10.22
CA SER A 487 -21.46 -9.85 8.84
C SER A 487 -21.92 -11.25 8.42
N PHE A 488 -21.25 -12.31 8.90
CA PHE A 488 -21.50 -13.71 8.53
C PHE A 488 -22.46 -14.37 9.51
N ALA A 489 -23.41 -15.16 8.99
CA ALA A 489 -24.39 -15.89 9.80
C ALA A 489 -23.79 -17.11 10.49
N MET A 490 -22.79 -17.72 9.84
CA MET A 490 -22.09 -18.90 10.33
C MET A 490 -20.67 -18.88 9.77
N LEU A 491 -19.71 -19.21 10.61
CA LEU A 491 -18.31 -19.40 10.26
C LEU A 491 -17.97 -20.88 10.51
N ASP A 492 -17.41 -21.52 9.52
CA ASP A 492 -17.04 -22.93 9.54
C ASP A 492 -15.54 -23.13 9.28
N MET A 493 -15.09 -24.38 9.30
CA MET A 493 -13.69 -24.75 9.10
C MET A 493 -13.13 -24.35 7.73
N THR A 494 -13.96 -24.08 6.74
CA THR A 494 -13.52 -23.63 5.41
C THR A 494 -13.50 -22.11 5.29
N SER A 495 -14.57 -21.44 5.70
CA SER A 495 -14.74 -19.98 5.50
C SER A 495 -13.89 -19.15 6.47
N LEU A 496 -13.74 -19.60 7.72
CA LEU A 496 -12.98 -18.84 8.72
C LEU A 496 -11.49 -18.67 8.35
N PRO A 497 -10.73 -19.74 7.99
CA PRO A 497 -9.32 -19.58 7.62
C PRO A 497 -9.13 -18.61 6.45
N LEU A 498 -9.98 -18.66 5.43
CA LEU A 498 -9.91 -17.79 4.26
C LEU A 498 -10.12 -16.32 4.62
N LEU A 499 -11.15 -16.04 5.41
CA LEU A 499 -11.45 -14.68 5.89
C LEU A 499 -10.38 -14.16 6.86
N TYR A 500 -9.95 -14.99 7.79
CA TYR A 500 -8.92 -14.65 8.77
C TYR A 500 -7.58 -14.34 8.09
N THR A 501 -7.11 -15.23 7.22
CA THR A 501 -5.82 -15.07 6.53
C THR A 501 -5.81 -13.91 5.54
N SER A 502 -6.98 -13.53 5.01
CA SER A 502 -7.08 -12.43 4.04
C SER A 502 -7.32 -11.07 4.68
N LEU A 503 -8.03 -11.00 5.80
CA LEU A 503 -8.56 -9.74 6.33
C LEU A 503 -8.09 -9.38 7.75
N VAL A 504 -7.65 -10.36 8.53
CA VAL A 504 -7.26 -10.16 9.95
C VAL A 504 -5.76 -10.32 10.12
N ARG A 505 -5.22 -11.46 9.69
CA ARG A 505 -3.81 -11.81 9.88
C ARG A 505 -2.82 -10.82 9.25
N PRO A 506 -3.06 -10.21 8.08
CA PRO A 506 -2.13 -9.24 7.50
C PRO A 506 -1.85 -8.04 8.39
N HIS A 507 -2.80 -7.63 9.23
CA HIS A 507 -2.59 -6.55 10.20
C HIS A 507 -1.67 -6.95 11.37
N LEU A 508 -1.58 -8.24 11.68
CA LEU A 508 -0.71 -8.79 12.72
C LEU A 508 0.69 -9.12 12.21
N GLU A 509 0.84 -9.30 10.90
CA GLU A 509 2.11 -9.70 10.26
C GLU A 509 2.85 -8.54 9.58
N TYR A 510 2.17 -7.43 9.26
CA TYR A 510 2.80 -6.31 8.58
C TYR A 510 3.94 -5.73 9.43
N GLY A 511 5.12 -5.65 8.85
CA GLY A 511 6.31 -5.09 9.51
C GLY A 511 6.93 -5.98 10.60
N ASN A 512 6.50 -7.21 10.77
CA ASN A 512 7.00 -8.12 11.83
C ASN A 512 8.52 -8.24 11.91
N ILE A 513 9.21 -8.20 10.77
CA ILE A 513 10.67 -8.24 10.71
C ILE A 513 11.31 -7.02 11.38
N VAL A 514 10.58 -5.94 11.50
CA VAL A 514 11.00 -4.68 12.14
C VAL A 514 10.62 -4.66 13.61
N TRP A 515 9.30 -4.75 13.91
CA TRP A 515 8.77 -4.56 15.26
C TRP A 515 8.53 -5.87 16.04
N GLY A 516 9.00 -7.01 15.53
CA GLY A 516 8.72 -8.34 16.12
C GLY A 516 8.62 -8.31 17.63
N PRO A 517 7.41 -8.53 18.23
CA PRO A 517 7.22 -8.35 19.66
C PRO A 517 8.07 -9.32 20.45
N PHE A 518 8.95 -8.80 21.30
CA PHE A 518 9.82 -9.61 22.15
C PHE A 518 9.33 -9.70 23.60
N TYR A 519 8.50 -8.75 24.05
CA TYR A 519 7.85 -8.85 25.36
C TYR A 519 6.72 -9.87 25.35
N THR A 520 6.64 -10.67 26.43
CA THR A 520 5.67 -11.76 26.55
C THR A 520 4.23 -11.30 26.42
N GLU A 521 3.88 -10.16 27.02
CA GLU A 521 2.50 -9.64 26.96
C GLU A 521 2.11 -9.20 25.54
N ASP A 522 3.02 -8.60 24.78
CA ASP A 522 2.76 -8.25 23.39
C ASP A 522 2.58 -9.50 22.52
N ARG A 523 3.43 -10.50 22.70
CA ARG A 523 3.30 -11.80 22.02
C ARG A 523 1.97 -12.46 22.35
N LYS A 524 1.57 -12.49 23.61
CA LYS A 524 0.27 -12.99 24.05
C LYS A 524 -0.88 -12.18 23.46
N SER A 525 -0.76 -10.85 23.37
CA SER A 525 -1.81 -9.99 22.82
C SER A 525 -2.05 -10.27 21.34
N VAL A 526 -0.99 -10.48 20.55
CA VAL A 526 -1.06 -10.85 19.13
C VAL A 526 -1.69 -12.22 18.96
N GLU A 527 -1.23 -13.23 19.71
CA GLU A 527 -1.75 -14.60 19.64
C GLU A 527 -3.22 -14.69 20.10
N ARG A 528 -3.64 -13.85 21.05
CA ARG A 528 -5.02 -13.78 21.58
C ARG A 528 -6.03 -13.51 20.46
N ILE A 529 -5.67 -12.73 19.42
CA ILE A 529 -6.57 -12.48 18.29
C ILE A 529 -6.85 -13.78 17.52
N GLN A 530 -5.82 -14.58 17.26
CA GLN A 530 -5.99 -15.86 16.58
C GLN A 530 -6.74 -16.88 17.45
N ARG A 531 -6.45 -16.92 18.76
CA ARG A 531 -7.22 -17.75 19.71
C ARG A 531 -8.71 -17.41 19.70
N ARG A 532 -9.06 -16.13 19.63
CA ARG A 532 -10.47 -15.69 19.51
C ARG A 532 -11.07 -16.05 18.16
N ALA A 533 -10.31 -15.89 17.07
CA ALA A 533 -10.78 -16.25 15.73
C ALA A 533 -11.15 -17.73 15.63
N THR A 534 -10.25 -18.61 16.08
CA THR A 534 -10.48 -20.07 16.03
C THR A 534 -11.68 -20.55 16.85
N LYS A 535 -12.08 -19.82 17.90
CA LYS A 535 -13.30 -20.08 18.68
C LYS A 535 -14.61 -19.67 17.97
N LEU A 536 -14.54 -18.97 16.84
CA LEU A 536 -15.75 -18.60 16.08
C LEU A 536 -16.34 -19.76 15.28
N VAL A 537 -15.61 -20.85 15.11
CA VAL A 537 -16.12 -22.12 14.54
C VAL A 537 -16.75 -22.91 15.69
N PRO A 538 -18.08 -23.12 15.68
CA PRO A 538 -18.78 -23.73 16.81
C PRO A 538 -18.24 -25.12 17.18
N GLU A 539 -17.92 -25.94 16.16
CA GLU A 539 -17.44 -27.33 16.34
C GLU A 539 -16.07 -27.38 17.04
N LEU A 540 -15.30 -26.28 17.00
CA LEU A 540 -13.95 -26.21 17.56
C LEU A 540 -13.89 -25.46 18.89
N SER A 541 -14.98 -24.82 19.32
CA SER A 541 -14.97 -23.86 20.44
C SER A 541 -14.43 -24.43 21.75
N ASN A 542 -14.69 -25.74 22.00
CA ASN A 542 -14.32 -26.45 23.22
C ASN A 542 -12.97 -27.17 23.15
N LEU A 543 -12.33 -27.21 21.97
CA LEU A 543 -11.03 -27.87 21.81
C LEU A 543 -9.88 -26.99 22.35
N PRO A 544 -8.78 -27.60 22.83
CA PRO A 544 -7.52 -26.92 23.12
C PRO A 544 -7.02 -26.13 21.90
N TYR A 545 -6.27 -25.06 22.17
CA TYR A 545 -5.88 -24.13 21.10
C TYR A 545 -5.04 -24.77 20.00
N GLY A 546 -4.03 -25.58 20.37
CA GLY A 546 -3.20 -26.30 19.40
C GLY A 546 -4.00 -27.24 18.49
N GLN A 547 -5.02 -27.92 19.03
CA GLN A 547 -5.91 -28.77 18.22
C GLN A 547 -6.74 -27.94 17.24
N ARG A 548 -7.26 -26.78 17.66
CA ARG A 548 -7.99 -25.86 16.76
C ARG A 548 -7.08 -25.37 15.63
N LEU A 549 -5.82 -25.08 15.91
CA LEU A 549 -4.84 -24.67 14.90
C LEU A 549 -4.62 -25.78 13.87
N ARG A 550 -4.43 -27.02 14.30
CA ARG A 550 -4.27 -28.18 13.40
C ARG A 550 -5.47 -28.39 12.51
N GLN A 551 -6.70 -28.35 13.05
CA GLN A 551 -7.91 -28.56 12.28
C GLN A 551 -8.20 -27.46 11.27
N LEU A 552 -7.75 -26.23 11.55
CA LEU A 552 -7.93 -25.07 10.66
C LEU A 552 -6.73 -24.85 9.72
N ASP A 553 -5.68 -25.64 9.83
CA ASP A 553 -4.38 -25.42 9.18
C ASP A 553 -3.86 -23.99 9.35
N LEU A 554 -3.93 -23.48 10.56
CA LEU A 554 -3.46 -22.14 10.92
C LEU A 554 -2.23 -22.24 11.84
N PRO A 555 -1.02 -22.02 11.32
CA PRO A 555 0.18 -21.96 12.17
C PRO A 555 0.06 -20.86 13.24
N SER A 556 0.65 -21.06 14.41
CA SER A 556 0.67 -20.05 15.48
C SER A 556 1.30 -18.73 14.99
N MET A 557 0.92 -17.60 15.57
CA MET A 557 1.49 -16.30 15.18
C MET A 557 2.98 -16.22 15.52
N GLN A 558 3.46 -16.93 16.52
CA GLN A 558 4.90 -17.06 16.80
C GLN A 558 5.63 -17.79 15.68
N HIS A 559 5.14 -18.94 15.25
CA HIS A 559 5.70 -19.66 14.09
C HIS A 559 5.70 -18.79 12.84
N ARG A 560 4.61 -18.06 12.58
CA ARG A 560 4.50 -17.16 11.44
C ARG A 560 5.56 -16.06 11.43
N ARG A 561 5.89 -15.50 12.58
CA ARG A 561 6.96 -14.49 12.71
C ARG A 561 8.33 -15.08 12.43
N ARG A 562 8.69 -16.21 13.10
CA ARG A 562 9.95 -16.93 12.85
C ARG A 562 10.11 -17.27 11.36
N ARG A 563 9.04 -17.78 10.74
CA ARG A 563 9.02 -18.07 9.31
C ARG A 563 9.25 -16.81 8.45
N GLY A 564 8.65 -15.70 8.80
CA GLY A 564 8.84 -14.41 8.11
C GLY A 564 10.29 -13.92 8.21
N ASP A 565 10.88 -14.02 9.39
CA ASP A 565 12.28 -13.69 9.65
C ASP A 565 13.23 -14.55 8.78
N MET A 566 13.02 -15.87 8.72
CA MET A 566 13.83 -16.76 7.87
C MET A 566 13.70 -16.44 6.38
N ILE A 567 12.50 -16.13 5.91
CA ILE A 567 12.28 -15.76 4.50
C ILE A 567 13.02 -14.45 4.15
N MET A 568 13.04 -13.47 5.05
CA MET A 568 13.77 -12.22 4.80
C MET A 568 15.28 -12.45 4.86
N THR A 569 15.77 -13.23 5.83
CA THR A 569 17.19 -13.62 5.91
C THR A 569 17.62 -14.31 4.60
N TYR A 570 16.85 -15.29 4.14
CA TYR A 570 17.11 -15.95 2.85
C TYR A 570 17.18 -14.96 1.69
N LYS A 571 16.23 -14.03 1.60
CA LYS A 571 16.22 -13.04 0.52
C LYS A 571 17.44 -12.13 0.52
N ILE A 572 17.88 -11.69 1.71
CA ILE A 572 19.09 -10.87 1.85
C ILE A 572 20.33 -11.67 1.46
N MET A 573 20.49 -12.88 2.03
CA MET A 573 21.65 -13.73 1.80
C MET A 573 21.79 -14.22 0.35
N THR A 574 20.71 -14.27 -0.42
CA THR A 574 20.68 -14.74 -1.83
C THR A 574 20.44 -13.64 -2.86
N GLY A 575 20.53 -12.36 -2.49
CA GLY A 575 20.35 -11.23 -3.41
C GLY A 575 18.94 -11.11 -3.99
N LYS A 576 17.90 -11.67 -3.33
CA LYS A 576 16.50 -11.53 -3.75
C LYS A 576 15.85 -10.22 -3.27
N VAL A 577 16.60 -9.43 -2.52
CA VAL A 577 16.36 -8.03 -2.19
C VAL A 577 17.68 -7.28 -2.38
N ASN A 578 17.62 -6.02 -2.77
CA ASN A 578 18.82 -5.19 -2.99
C ASN A 578 19.30 -4.60 -1.66
N MET A 579 19.86 -5.49 -0.81
CA MET A 579 20.48 -5.15 0.48
C MET A 579 21.77 -5.96 0.60
N THR A 580 22.84 -5.30 1.04
CA THR A 580 24.13 -5.96 1.26
C THR A 580 24.08 -6.80 2.52
N PRO A 581 24.34 -8.13 2.48
CA PRO A 581 24.29 -8.98 3.68
C PRO A 581 25.13 -8.46 4.83
N THR A 582 26.32 -7.90 4.56
CA THR A 582 27.25 -7.38 5.56
C THR A 582 26.80 -6.10 6.25
N GLU A 583 25.88 -5.34 5.64
CA GLU A 583 25.26 -4.18 6.28
C GLU A 583 24.25 -4.56 7.36
N ILE A 584 23.67 -5.75 7.25
CA ILE A 584 22.65 -6.25 8.18
C ILE A 584 23.26 -7.28 9.16
N PHE A 585 24.02 -8.24 8.62
CA PHE A 585 24.50 -9.39 9.39
C PHE A 585 26.01 -9.38 9.57
N ARG A 586 26.46 -9.90 10.69
CA ARG A 586 27.84 -10.33 10.86
C ARG A 586 27.96 -11.74 10.32
N LEU A 587 28.76 -11.93 9.25
CA LEU A 587 29.00 -13.25 8.68
C LEU A 587 29.96 -14.05 9.59
N SER A 588 29.74 -15.37 9.68
CA SER A 588 30.64 -16.24 10.43
C SER A 588 31.84 -16.64 9.59
N SER A 589 33.04 -16.57 10.15
CA SER A 589 34.26 -17.05 9.52
C SER A 589 34.32 -18.60 9.49
N ASN A 590 33.57 -19.28 10.35
CA ASN A 590 33.59 -20.75 10.49
C ASN A 590 32.42 -21.37 9.73
N SER A 591 32.62 -21.71 8.44
CA SER A 591 31.62 -22.35 7.59
C SER A 591 31.66 -23.88 7.51
N TYR A 592 32.54 -24.53 8.27
CA TYR A 592 32.85 -25.96 8.09
C TYR A 592 31.79 -26.96 8.56
N ARG A 593 30.78 -26.53 9.35
CA ARG A 593 29.72 -27.43 9.83
C ARG A 593 28.35 -26.88 9.49
N SER A 594 27.61 -27.50 8.58
CA SER A 594 26.22 -27.24 8.17
C SER A 594 26.07 -26.53 6.81
N HIS A 595 26.05 -25.21 6.71
CA HIS A 595 25.87 -24.49 5.44
C HIS A 595 26.77 -23.25 5.34
N GLN A 596 27.00 -22.78 4.10
CA GLN A 596 27.89 -21.65 3.78
C GLN A 596 27.43 -20.26 4.22
N TYR A 597 26.14 -20.11 4.56
CA TYR A 597 25.52 -18.81 4.92
C TYR A 597 25.40 -18.60 6.42
N LYS A 598 26.33 -19.11 7.24
CA LYS A 598 26.25 -18.94 8.69
C LYS A 598 26.46 -17.51 9.13
N LEU A 599 25.69 -17.12 10.14
CA LEU A 599 25.71 -15.80 10.75
C LEU A 599 26.37 -15.87 12.13
N ALA A 600 27.10 -14.82 12.49
CA ALA A 600 27.65 -14.65 13.82
C ALA A 600 26.75 -13.76 14.66
N LYS A 601 26.46 -14.16 15.89
CA LYS A 601 25.67 -13.40 16.83
C LYS A 601 26.48 -12.22 17.37
N LYS A 602 25.93 -11.01 17.31
CA LYS A 602 26.52 -9.81 17.92
C LYS A 602 26.39 -9.93 19.45
N LYS A 603 27.43 -9.60 20.20
CA LYS A 603 27.31 -9.41 21.65
C LYS A 603 26.54 -8.11 21.91
N CYS A 604 25.40 -8.18 22.59
CA CYS A 604 24.55 -7.04 22.90
C CYS A 604 24.25 -7.02 24.38
N THR A 605 24.22 -5.81 24.96
CA THR A 605 23.87 -5.55 26.36
C THR A 605 22.41 -5.06 26.47
N LYS A 606 21.91 -4.39 25.45
CA LYS A 606 20.54 -3.84 25.43
C LYS A 606 19.55 -4.81 24.82
N SER A 607 18.35 -4.87 25.41
CA SER A 607 17.26 -5.74 24.92
C SER A 607 16.83 -5.40 23.49
N THR A 608 16.89 -4.14 23.07
CA THR A 608 16.59 -3.69 21.71
C THR A 608 17.53 -4.32 20.69
N SER A 609 18.84 -4.25 20.93
CA SER A 609 19.85 -4.81 20.03
C SER A 609 19.86 -6.35 20.07
N LEU A 610 19.60 -6.95 21.25
CA LEU A 610 19.48 -8.41 21.38
C LEU A 610 18.31 -8.95 20.53
N ASN A 611 17.20 -8.20 20.45
CA ASN A 611 15.99 -8.56 19.71
C ASN A 611 15.91 -7.90 18.31
N ALA A 612 16.93 -7.14 17.90
CA ALA A 612 17.04 -6.64 16.52
C ALA A 612 17.03 -7.81 15.53
N PHE A 613 16.54 -7.57 14.33
CA PHE A 613 16.40 -8.61 13.31
C PHE A 613 17.70 -9.36 13.06
N SER A 614 18.80 -8.62 12.87
CA SER A 614 20.12 -9.19 12.60
C SER A 614 20.63 -10.16 13.66
N ASN A 615 20.17 -10.02 14.92
CA ASN A 615 20.64 -10.81 16.03
C ASN A 615 19.69 -11.96 16.40
N ARG A 616 18.36 -11.69 16.41
CA ARG A 616 17.38 -12.69 16.81
C ARG A 616 17.22 -13.84 15.81
N VAL A 617 17.53 -13.62 14.53
CA VAL A 617 17.41 -14.64 13.47
C VAL A 617 18.55 -15.66 13.50
N VAL A 618 19.69 -15.34 14.10
CA VAL A 618 20.95 -16.10 13.97
C VAL A 618 20.81 -17.55 14.39
N SER A 619 20.18 -17.81 15.53
CA SER A 619 20.04 -19.18 16.06
C SER A 619 19.17 -20.05 15.15
N ASP A 620 17.98 -19.55 14.78
CA ASP A 620 17.05 -20.27 13.91
C ASP A 620 17.65 -20.48 12.51
N TRP A 621 18.30 -19.45 11.95
CA TRP A 621 18.94 -19.52 10.64
C TRP A 621 20.11 -20.53 10.61
N ASN A 622 20.97 -20.50 11.60
CA ASN A 622 22.11 -21.39 11.68
C ASN A 622 21.72 -22.87 11.94
N ALA A 623 20.53 -23.10 12.48
CA ALA A 623 19.99 -24.46 12.70
C ALA A 623 19.40 -25.06 11.41
N LEU A 624 19.14 -24.26 10.36
CA LEU A 624 18.57 -24.78 9.11
C LEU A 624 19.52 -25.73 8.38
N PRO A 625 19.01 -26.82 7.79
CA PRO A 625 19.78 -27.73 6.94
C PRO A 625 20.27 -27.04 5.66
N ARG A 626 21.36 -27.57 5.11
CA ARG A 626 21.99 -27.05 3.88
C ARG A 626 21.01 -27.02 2.69
N ASP A 627 20.24 -28.07 2.52
CA ASP A 627 19.28 -28.20 1.41
C ASP A 627 18.17 -27.16 1.47
N VAL A 628 17.79 -26.70 2.68
CA VAL A 628 16.81 -25.62 2.89
C VAL A 628 17.39 -24.28 2.42
N VAL A 629 18.57 -23.90 2.96
CA VAL A 629 19.17 -22.58 2.68
C VAL A 629 19.71 -22.43 1.25
N SER A 630 20.03 -23.54 0.59
CA SER A 630 20.51 -23.57 -0.80
C SER A 630 19.40 -23.65 -1.85
N ALA A 631 18.14 -23.42 -1.50
CA ALA A 631 17.03 -23.40 -2.44
C ALA A 631 17.23 -22.31 -3.53
N ASN A 632 16.92 -22.60 -4.78
CA ASN A 632 17.14 -21.67 -5.91
C ASN A 632 16.10 -20.53 -5.94
N THR A 633 14.90 -20.77 -5.42
CA THR A 633 13.81 -19.80 -5.44
C THR A 633 13.26 -19.54 -4.04
N THR A 634 12.68 -18.35 -3.85
CA THR A 634 12.02 -18.02 -2.58
C THR A 634 10.86 -18.97 -2.26
N ASN A 635 10.14 -19.48 -3.25
CA ASN A 635 9.05 -20.44 -3.01
C ASN A 635 9.60 -21.82 -2.67
N GLY A 636 10.69 -22.27 -3.33
CA GLY A 636 11.40 -23.49 -2.94
C GLY A 636 11.92 -23.44 -1.51
N PHE A 637 12.52 -22.32 -1.09
CA PHE A 637 12.92 -22.09 0.29
C PHE A 637 11.74 -22.19 1.27
N LYS A 638 10.62 -21.52 0.98
CA LYS A 638 9.41 -21.55 1.83
C LYS A 638 8.89 -22.97 2.02
N ASN A 639 8.81 -23.76 0.94
CA ASN A 639 8.31 -25.14 1.02
C ASN A 639 9.21 -26.01 1.88
N LYS A 640 10.52 -25.98 1.62
CA LYS A 640 11.47 -26.74 2.41
C LYS A 640 11.52 -26.32 3.89
N LEU A 641 11.39 -25.02 4.16
CA LEU A 641 11.29 -24.51 5.55
C LEU A 641 10.01 -24.99 6.23
N ASP A 642 8.88 -24.95 5.51
CA ASP A 642 7.59 -25.43 6.04
C ASP A 642 7.61 -26.93 6.32
N ASP A 643 8.30 -27.72 5.50
CA ASP A 643 8.51 -29.15 5.71
C ASP A 643 9.42 -29.41 6.90
N HIS A 644 10.53 -28.66 7.02
CA HIS A 644 11.48 -28.79 8.14
C HIS A 644 10.85 -28.45 9.50
N TRP A 645 9.96 -27.44 9.55
CA TRP A 645 9.28 -26.99 10.78
C TRP A 645 7.85 -27.54 10.90
N LYS A 646 7.52 -28.65 10.25
CA LYS A 646 6.15 -29.17 10.15
C LYS A 646 5.52 -29.43 11.52
N GLU A 647 6.27 -30.02 12.46
CA GLU A 647 5.78 -30.34 13.79
C GLU A 647 5.53 -29.12 14.68
N GLU A 648 6.40 -28.09 14.57
CA GLU A 648 6.32 -26.87 15.39
C GLU A 648 5.18 -25.92 14.98
N ARG A 649 4.56 -26.10 13.81
CA ARG A 649 3.61 -25.15 13.21
C ARG A 649 2.43 -24.81 14.11
N PHE A 650 1.95 -25.78 14.86
CA PHE A 650 0.69 -25.70 15.62
C PHE A 650 0.90 -25.68 17.14
N GLU A 651 2.11 -25.55 17.58
CA GLU A 651 2.40 -25.45 19.00
C GLU A 651 1.80 -24.19 19.60
N ASN A 652 1.28 -24.34 20.81
CA ASN A 652 0.86 -23.18 21.60
C ASN A 652 2.11 -22.56 22.24
N PRO A 653 2.51 -21.35 21.86
CA PRO A 653 3.77 -20.76 22.34
C PRO A 653 3.74 -20.37 23.82
N PHE A 654 2.64 -20.60 24.53
CA PHE A 654 2.43 -20.19 25.93
C PHE A 654 1.92 -21.35 26.81
N GLU A 655 1.96 -22.55 26.34
CA GLU A 655 1.91 -23.81 27.10
C GLU A 655 3.33 -24.33 27.26
#